data_509ab5753cb8f1cfa09bcebcafb5a16f
#
_entry.id   509ab5753cb8f1cfa09bcebcafb5a16f
#
_cell.length_a   1.000
_cell.length_b   1.000
_cell.length_c   1.000
_cell.angle_alpha   90.00
_cell.angle_beta   90.00
_cell.angle_gamma   90.00
#
_symmetry.space_group_name_H-M   'P 1'
#
loop_
_entity.id
_entity.type
_entity.pdbx_description
1 polymer ?
#
loop_
_entity_poly.entity_id
_entity_poly.type
_entity_poly.pdbx_seq_one_letter_code
_entity_poly.pdbx_strand_id
1 'polypeptide(L)'
;MNLRSMNVFFKKQKAKGKRQKIYKLSLFSILFSLCSFSQEQPKDSVKSIEEVLISGVRAKDKNPITFTNVSKTQIAPRNLGQDIPILLNYLPSVVTTTDAGAGIGYTYMRVRGSDGSRINVTLNGVPFNDSESQGTFFVNLPDFASSLESIQLQRGVGTSTSGAGAFGASLNLQTKAAQQNSYAEIANSIGSFGTRKHTLAFGTGLHNNFEMNARISKIKSDGFINRASSDLFGYYFDANYITKNTIIKAIAFGGKEKTYQAWNGLEDEEKLKNDRTYNSAGQYTDEFGNTQFYDDETDNYWQNHFQLHWNEKLTSKWQSNLALHYTLGKGYFEQYREDELFSDYVLPDFNGNTSTDLVRKRWLDNAFFGTTFSLNYKTEKTDVIIGGAANKYQGKHFGEVVWTQYYVPNSNKYYDNFGNKNDVNFYSKASQQLGKLNVFADLQYRMVFYQANSIKFNDVNDTFRFFNPKAGITYTLNQASSIYGYFGIANKEPRRDDYESGSIKPERLQDYELGYKFKNKKTSLNINAFYMRYKNQLVATGALNDVGSPVFENSGKSYRAGIEIEGAIKIIPKVMLQPNLTLSTNKNKDFYFERDGVLTNLGNTNIAYSPNMVIGNALTYSPINTLQIALLTKYVGKQYMGNIDAEKSILPDYTTSDLNINYEWKINKGIKSIVFSGLINNIFDRTYESNGYFYTYNDNWSGPGISTIEGVGFYPQAGINFLAGMNLKF
;
A
#
# COMPACT_ATOMS: atom_id res chain seq x y z
N MET A 1 -44.20 -37.76 12.00
CA MET A 1 -42.98 -37.91 11.21
C MET A 1 -42.03 -38.86 11.95
N ASN A 2 -41.68 -40.00 11.35
CA ASN A 2 -41.21 -41.20 11.99
C ASN A 2 -39.76 -41.14 12.48
N LEU A 3 -39.48 -41.51 13.71
CA LEU A 3 -38.17 -41.57 14.39
C LEU A 3 -37.08 -42.41 13.64
N ARG A 4 -37.44 -43.16 12.62
CA ARG A 4 -36.48 -43.91 11.78
C ARG A 4 -35.72 -43.06 10.74
N SER A 5 -36.24 -41.94 10.32
CA SER A 5 -35.59 -41.06 9.34
C SER A 5 -34.48 -40.18 9.95
N MET A 6 -34.56 -39.86 11.23
CA MET A 6 -33.52 -39.09 11.95
C MET A 6 -32.24 -39.88 12.19
N ASN A 7 -32.34 -41.21 12.44
CA ASN A 7 -31.14 -42.03 12.70
C ASN A 7 -30.25 -42.29 11.45
N VAL A 8 -30.82 -42.19 10.25
CA VAL A 8 -30.05 -42.35 9.00
C VAL A 8 -29.29 -41.06 8.68
N PHE A 9 -29.86 -39.91 9.05
CA PHE A 9 -29.21 -38.59 8.82
C PHE A 9 -28.00 -38.39 9.73
N PHE A 10 -28.09 -38.75 10.99
CA PHE A 10 -26.96 -38.66 11.95
C PHE A 10 -25.85 -39.68 11.65
N LYS A 11 -26.15 -40.87 11.13
CA LYS A 11 -25.13 -41.84 10.70
C LYS A 11 -24.38 -41.35 9.44
N LYS A 12 -25.03 -40.66 8.48
CA LYS A 12 -24.37 -40.07 7.31
C LYS A 12 -23.46 -38.88 7.66
N GLN A 13 -23.83 -38.04 8.64
CA GLN A 13 -22.98 -36.98 9.10
C GLN A 13 -21.74 -37.47 9.88
N LYS A 14 -21.87 -38.52 10.71
CA LYS A 14 -20.70 -39.11 11.38
C LYS A 14 -19.72 -39.78 10.42
N ALA A 15 -20.19 -40.37 9.32
CA ALA A 15 -19.34 -40.94 8.29
C ALA A 15 -18.58 -39.87 7.46
N LYS A 16 -19.23 -38.71 7.15
CA LYS A 16 -18.56 -37.57 6.49
C LYS A 16 -17.50 -36.93 7.40
N GLY A 17 -17.76 -36.78 8.69
CA GLY A 17 -16.80 -36.20 9.65
C GLY A 17 -15.56 -37.10 9.87
N LYS A 18 -15.70 -38.44 9.84
CA LYS A 18 -14.56 -39.35 9.90
C LYS A 18 -13.72 -39.37 8.63
N ARG A 19 -14.31 -39.26 7.42
CA ARG A 19 -13.55 -39.15 6.17
C ARG A 19 -12.77 -37.82 6.08
N GLN A 20 -13.36 -36.71 6.49
CA GLN A 20 -12.63 -35.43 6.54
C GLN A 20 -11.47 -35.41 7.54
N LYS A 21 -11.58 -36.12 8.69
CA LYS A 21 -10.44 -36.23 9.62
C LYS A 21 -9.32 -37.12 9.07
N ILE A 22 -9.64 -38.19 8.33
CA ILE A 22 -8.64 -39.07 7.71
C ILE A 22 -7.88 -38.35 6.59
N TYR A 23 -8.56 -37.55 5.76
CA TYR A 23 -7.89 -36.72 4.73
C TYR A 23 -7.00 -35.60 5.33
N LYS A 24 -7.41 -35.02 6.47
CA LYS A 24 -6.57 -34.02 7.16
C LYS A 24 -5.33 -34.64 7.82
N LEU A 25 -5.40 -35.87 8.32
CA LEU A 25 -4.25 -36.59 8.88
C LEU A 25 -3.30 -37.09 7.78
N SER A 26 -3.82 -37.56 6.64
CA SER A 26 -3.00 -38.02 5.53
C SER A 26 -2.28 -36.90 4.81
N LEU A 27 -2.88 -35.69 4.69
CA LEU A 27 -2.19 -34.50 4.17
C LEU A 27 -1.05 -34.06 5.09
N PHE A 28 -1.22 -34.13 6.40
CA PHE A 28 -0.20 -33.80 7.39
C PHE A 28 0.96 -34.82 7.37
N SER A 29 0.68 -36.11 7.14
CA SER A 29 1.68 -37.17 7.03
C SER A 29 2.50 -37.08 5.71
N ILE A 30 1.89 -36.63 4.62
CA ILE A 30 2.58 -36.40 3.33
C ILE A 30 3.52 -35.17 3.43
N LEU A 31 3.13 -34.11 4.15
CA LEU A 31 3.99 -32.96 4.41
C LEU A 31 5.20 -33.31 5.30
N PHE A 32 5.06 -34.25 6.23
CA PHE A 32 6.15 -34.69 7.11
C PHE A 32 7.17 -35.60 6.40
N SER A 33 6.73 -36.39 5.41
CA SER A 33 7.61 -37.28 4.64
C SER A 33 8.47 -36.52 3.61
N LEU A 34 8.09 -35.29 3.22
CA LEU A 34 8.90 -34.44 2.33
C LEU A 34 10.07 -33.76 3.03
N CYS A 35 10.09 -33.70 4.37
CA CYS A 35 11.18 -33.07 5.13
C CYS A 35 12.37 -34.03 5.42
N SER A 36 12.32 -35.29 5.03
CA SER A 36 13.29 -36.32 5.45
C SER A 36 14.49 -36.51 4.50
N PHE A 37 14.61 -35.71 3.43
CA PHE A 37 15.74 -35.80 2.50
C PHE A 37 16.61 -34.54 2.54
N SER A 38 17.36 -34.37 3.62
CA SER A 38 18.44 -33.41 3.66
C SER A 38 19.77 -34.17 3.56
N GLN A 39 20.31 -34.31 2.35
CA GLN A 39 21.70 -34.64 2.15
C GLN A 39 22.47 -33.35 1.84
N GLU A 40 23.49 -33.06 2.65
CA GLU A 40 24.45 -32.01 2.36
C GLU A 40 25.18 -32.30 1.04
N GLN A 41 25.03 -31.40 0.05
CA GLN A 41 25.86 -31.36 -1.13
C GLN A 41 26.90 -30.23 -1.06
N PRO A 42 28.06 -30.35 -1.73
CA PRO A 42 29.16 -29.39 -1.62
C PRO A 42 28.81 -28.02 -2.20
N LYS A 43 29.33 -26.99 -1.53
CA LYS A 43 29.20 -25.58 -1.91
C LYS A 43 29.89 -25.28 -3.22
N ASP A 44 29.18 -25.37 -4.34
CA ASP A 44 29.54 -24.61 -5.53
C ASP A 44 28.81 -23.27 -5.48
N SER A 45 29.56 -22.18 -5.48
CA SER A 45 29.04 -20.83 -5.49
C SER A 45 28.36 -20.54 -6.84
N VAL A 46 27.07 -20.80 -6.93
CA VAL A 46 26.26 -20.24 -8.01
C VAL A 46 26.25 -18.73 -7.80
N LYS A 47 27.05 -17.99 -8.58
CA LYS A 47 26.92 -16.53 -8.69
C LYS A 47 25.50 -16.25 -9.15
N SER A 48 24.66 -15.70 -8.26
CA SER A 48 23.30 -15.33 -8.57
C SER A 48 23.31 -14.39 -9.79
N ILE A 49 22.58 -14.74 -10.83
CA ILE A 49 22.22 -13.79 -11.87
C ILE A 49 21.35 -12.75 -11.20
N GLU A 50 21.80 -11.47 -11.19
CA GLU A 50 20.94 -10.39 -10.71
C GLU A 50 19.65 -10.39 -11.55
N GLU A 51 18.50 -10.41 -10.90
CA GLU A 51 17.22 -10.28 -11.60
C GLU A 51 17.16 -8.90 -12.30
N VAL A 52 17.26 -8.94 -13.61
CA VAL A 52 17.50 -7.76 -14.47
C VAL A 52 16.36 -6.74 -14.39
N LEU A 53 15.10 -7.21 -14.31
CA LEU A 53 13.95 -6.33 -14.26
C LEU A 53 13.98 -5.44 -13.00
N ILE A 54 14.35 -6.02 -11.89
CA ILE A 54 14.43 -5.33 -10.60
C ILE A 54 15.50 -4.25 -10.65
N SER A 55 16.64 -4.53 -11.31
CA SER A 55 17.70 -3.53 -11.50
C SER A 55 17.25 -2.37 -12.40
N GLY A 56 16.28 -2.59 -13.27
CA GLY A 56 15.72 -1.61 -14.20
C GLY A 56 14.86 -0.53 -13.52
N VAL A 57 14.11 -0.87 -12.48
CA VAL A 57 13.20 0.06 -11.78
C VAL A 57 13.79 0.64 -10.50
N ARG A 58 14.88 0.08 -9.98
CA ARG A 58 15.54 0.52 -8.75
C ARG A 58 16.65 1.51 -9.00
N ALA A 59 16.73 2.50 -8.11
CA ALA A 59 17.85 3.43 -8.06
C ALA A 59 19.09 2.74 -7.46
N LYS A 60 20.27 3.11 -7.96
CA LYS A 60 21.60 2.65 -7.49
C LYS A 60 22.31 3.81 -6.77
N ASP A 61 23.28 3.51 -5.91
CA ASP A 61 24.01 4.54 -5.14
C ASP A 61 24.63 5.64 -6.01
N LYS A 62 25.06 5.30 -7.22
CA LYS A 62 25.61 6.25 -8.19
C LYS A 62 24.57 7.13 -8.89
N ASN A 63 23.29 6.79 -8.81
CA ASN A 63 22.23 7.59 -9.42
C ASN A 63 21.94 8.82 -8.56
N PRO A 64 21.66 9.99 -9.20
CA PRO A 64 21.34 11.24 -8.53
C PRO A 64 19.88 11.25 -8.02
N ILE A 65 19.50 10.25 -7.24
CA ILE A 65 18.12 10.03 -6.81
C ILE A 65 18.12 9.72 -5.32
N THR A 66 17.12 10.23 -4.62
CA THR A 66 16.90 10.01 -3.19
C THR A 66 16.10 8.73 -2.99
N PHE A 67 16.68 7.77 -2.29
CA PHE A 67 15.99 6.50 -1.97
C PHE A 67 16.45 5.90 -0.65
N THR A 68 15.61 5.05 -0.08
CA THR A 68 15.91 4.22 1.09
C THR A 68 15.60 2.76 0.77
N ASN A 69 16.53 1.86 1.07
CA ASN A 69 16.33 0.41 0.97
C ASN A 69 16.01 -0.16 2.35
N VAL A 70 15.00 -1.02 2.41
CA VAL A 70 14.62 -1.79 3.60
C VAL A 70 14.75 -3.26 3.26
N SER A 71 15.63 -3.97 3.96
CA SER A 71 15.88 -5.39 3.76
C SER A 71 14.91 -6.26 4.56
N LYS A 72 14.80 -7.53 4.18
CA LYS A 72 14.06 -8.56 4.94
C LYS A 72 14.47 -8.60 6.41
N THR A 73 15.78 -8.46 6.71
CA THR A 73 16.30 -8.47 8.09
C THR A 73 15.82 -7.29 8.92
N GLN A 74 15.46 -6.17 8.29
CA GLN A 74 14.87 -5.00 8.97
C GLN A 74 13.35 -5.10 9.10
N ILE A 75 12.68 -5.82 8.19
CA ILE A 75 11.21 -6.01 8.17
C ILE A 75 10.80 -7.13 9.13
N ALA A 76 11.43 -8.30 9.02
CA ALA A 76 11.02 -9.53 9.69
C ALA A 76 10.85 -9.41 11.22
N PRO A 77 11.70 -8.68 11.96
CA PRO A 77 11.55 -8.52 13.41
C PRO A 77 10.25 -7.87 13.86
N ARG A 78 9.60 -7.09 12.99
CA ARG A 78 8.35 -6.36 13.27
C ARG A 78 7.14 -6.88 12.51
N ASN A 79 7.31 -7.85 11.61
CA ASN A 79 6.22 -8.41 10.80
C ASN A 79 5.39 -9.41 11.60
N LEU A 80 4.54 -8.91 12.51
CA LEU A 80 3.68 -9.69 13.40
C LEU A 80 2.21 -9.69 13.01
N GLY A 81 1.87 -9.16 11.82
CA GLY A 81 0.50 -9.10 11.27
C GLY A 81 0.15 -7.76 10.63
N GLN A 82 0.95 -6.73 10.91
CA GLN A 82 0.73 -5.40 10.36
C GLN A 82 0.97 -5.38 8.84
N ASP A 83 0.30 -4.44 8.18
CA ASP A 83 0.44 -4.21 6.75
C ASP A 83 1.74 -3.50 6.40
N ILE A 84 2.13 -3.58 5.12
CA ILE A 84 3.38 -3.00 4.62
C ILE A 84 3.55 -1.52 4.96
N PRO A 85 2.55 -0.62 4.83
CA PRO A 85 2.70 0.78 5.22
C PRO A 85 3.19 0.96 6.65
N ILE A 86 2.62 0.22 7.60
CA ILE A 86 2.98 0.32 9.03
C ILE A 86 4.45 -0.09 9.28
N LEU A 87 4.93 -1.10 8.57
CA LEU A 87 6.33 -1.53 8.64
C LEU A 87 7.31 -0.45 8.11
N LEU A 88 6.83 0.48 7.28
CA LEU A 88 7.60 1.59 6.68
C LEU A 88 7.43 2.92 7.41
N ASN A 89 6.64 3.00 8.49
CA ASN A 89 6.30 4.25 9.18
C ASN A 89 7.53 5.07 9.62
N TYR A 90 8.64 4.41 9.96
CA TYR A 90 9.86 5.08 10.46
C TYR A 90 10.81 5.56 9.37
N LEU A 91 10.43 5.46 8.09
CA LEU A 91 11.22 5.98 6.97
C LEU A 91 11.08 7.52 6.85
N PRO A 92 12.06 8.20 6.22
CA PRO A 92 12.02 9.64 6.00
C PRO A 92 10.77 10.07 5.23
N SER A 93 10.14 11.16 5.65
CA SER A 93 8.95 11.77 5.00
C SER A 93 7.72 10.88 4.91
N VAL A 94 7.70 9.71 5.56
CA VAL A 94 6.57 8.77 5.55
C VAL A 94 5.65 9.08 6.72
N VAL A 95 4.35 9.17 6.46
CA VAL A 95 3.27 9.22 7.47
C VAL A 95 2.29 8.11 7.13
N THR A 96 1.92 7.30 8.12
CA THR A 96 1.01 6.16 7.94
C THR A 96 -0.24 6.33 8.79
N THR A 97 -1.33 5.72 8.35
CA THR A 97 -2.60 5.71 9.07
C THR A 97 -3.32 4.38 8.84
N THR A 98 -4.30 4.08 9.71
CA THR A 98 -5.16 2.90 9.59
C THR A 98 -6.56 3.24 10.08
N ASP A 99 -7.58 2.77 9.37
CA ASP A 99 -8.98 3.04 9.70
C ASP A 99 -9.40 2.26 10.96
N ALA A 100 -8.94 1.02 11.09
CA ALA A 100 -9.18 0.19 12.28
C ALA A 100 -8.36 0.59 13.51
N GLY A 101 -7.46 1.56 13.40
CA GLY A 101 -6.66 2.14 14.49
C GLY A 101 -5.52 1.28 15.02
N ALA A 102 -5.32 0.04 14.52
CA ALA A 102 -4.35 -0.93 15.05
C ALA A 102 -3.34 -1.49 14.01
N GLY A 103 -3.28 -0.92 12.81
CA GLY A 103 -2.28 -1.27 11.79
C GLY A 103 -2.57 -2.54 10.98
N ILE A 104 -3.79 -3.08 11.04
CA ILE A 104 -4.27 -4.23 10.29
C ILE A 104 -5.59 -3.85 9.62
N GLY A 105 -5.81 -4.28 8.37
CA GLY A 105 -6.95 -3.93 7.55
C GLY A 105 -6.64 -2.80 6.58
N TYR A 106 -7.48 -1.77 6.50
CA TYR A 106 -7.21 -0.62 5.65
C TYR A 106 -6.11 0.25 6.23
N THR A 107 -4.97 0.29 5.53
CA THR A 107 -3.78 1.06 5.92
C THR A 107 -3.28 1.89 4.74
N TYR A 108 -2.85 3.10 5.04
CA TYR A 108 -2.41 4.07 4.04
C TYR A 108 -1.05 4.66 4.39
N MET A 109 -0.36 5.18 3.38
CA MET A 109 0.87 5.94 3.58
C MET A 109 0.91 7.17 2.69
N ARG A 110 1.55 8.22 3.19
CA ARG A 110 1.91 9.44 2.46
C ARG A 110 3.41 9.62 2.49
N VAL A 111 3.97 10.14 1.40
CA VAL A 111 5.40 10.43 1.28
C VAL A 111 5.56 11.89 0.83
N ARG A 112 6.28 12.71 1.60
CA ARG A 112 6.36 14.17 1.38
C ARG A 112 4.97 14.83 1.25
N GLY A 113 3.95 14.31 1.99
CA GLY A 113 2.56 14.76 1.89
C GLY A 113 1.81 14.29 0.64
N SER A 114 2.43 13.53 -0.25
CA SER A 114 1.76 12.91 -1.41
C SER A 114 1.02 11.65 -0.98
N ASP A 115 -0.25 11.54 -1.35
CA ASP A 115 -1.12 10.40 -1.02
C ASP A 115 -0.80 9.13 -1.83
N GLY A 116 -1.46 8.03 -1.48
CA GLY A 116 -1.24 6.71 -2.11
C GLY A 116 -1.47 6.67 -3.61
N SER A 117 -2.36 7.51 -4.16
CA SER A 117 -2.60 7.60 -5.61
C SER A 117 -1.46 8.25 -6.39
N ARG A 118 -0.53 8.89 -5.69
CA ARG A 118 0.69 9.53 -6.22
C ARG A 118 1.96 8.74 -5.92
N ILE A 119 1.81 7.58 -5.28
CA ILE A 119 2.90 6.63 -5.00
C ILE A 119 2.80 5.49 -6.00
N ASN A 120 3.79 5.39 -6.90
CA ASN A 120 3.85 4.27 -7.82
C ASN A 120 4.39 3.03 -7.12
N VAL A 121 3.63 1.95 -7.10
CA VAL A 121 4.03 0.67 -6.50
C VAL A 121 4.30 -0.35 -7.60
N THR A 122 5.45 -1.00 -7.52
CA THR A 122 5.78 -2.13 -8.39
C THR A 122 6.14 -3.36 -7.57
N LEU A 123 5.74 -4.52 -8.06
CA LEU A 123 6.15 -5.81 -7.52
C LEU A 123 6.97 -6.57 -8.56
N ASN A 124 8.26 -6.79 -8.27
CA ASN A 124 9.23 -7.34 -9.20
C ASN A 124 9.29 -6.57 -10.54
N GLY A 125 9.06 -5.24 -10.51
CA GLY A 125 9.02 -4.36 -11.67
C GLY A 125 7.73 -4.38 -12.48
N VAL A 126 6.73 -5.21 -12.11
CA VAL A 126 5.37 -5.19 -12.66
C VAL A 126 4.56 -4.13 -11.93
N PRO A 127 3.79 -3.25 -12.62
CA PRO A 127 2.91 -2.28 -11.99
C PRO A 127 1.87 -2.94 -11.09
N PHE A 128 1.61 -2.34 -9.92
CA PHE A 128 0.73 -2.93 -8.93
C PHE A 128 -0.46 -2.02 -8.52
N ASN A 129 -0.36 -0.71 -8.72
CA ASN A 129 -1.48 0.20 -8.44
C ASN A 129 -2.73 -0.20 -9.23
N ASP A 130 -3.89 -0.07 -8.61
CA ASP A 130 -5.17 -0.13 -9.32
C ASP A 130 -5.21 0.92 -10.45
N SER A 131 -5.79 0.57 -11.58
CA SER A 131 -5.69 1.39 -12.78
C SER A 131 -6.64 2.60 -12.77
N GLU A 132 -7.77 2.54 -12.06
CA GLU A 132 -8.77 3.61 -12.01
C GLU A 132 -8.57 4.52 -10.79
N SER A 133 -8.49 3.96 -9.57
CA SER A 133 -8.21 4.73 -8.36
C SER A 133 -6.75 5.19 -8.26
N GLN A 134 -5.83 4.53 -8.98
CA GLN A 134 -4.38 4.73 -8.97
C GLN A 134 -3.73 4.52 -7.60
N GLY A 135 -4.49 4.01 -6.63
CA GLY A 135 -4.03 3.64 -5.30
C GLY A 135 -3.50 2.22 -5.20
N THR A 136 -2.98 1.88 -4.04
CA THR A 136 -2.64 0.50 -3.67
C THR A 136 -3.32 0.16 -2.36
N PHE A 137 -4.18 -0.84 -2.39
CA PHE A 137 -4.88 -1.36 -1.21
C PHE A 137 -4.05 -2.50 -0.62
N PHE A 138 -3.26 -2.19 0.42
CA PHE A 138 -2.33 -3.16 1.03
C PHE A 138 -3.06 -4.28 1.79
N VAL A 139 -4.31 -4.05 2.18
CA VAL A 139 -5.20 -5.07 2.76
C VAL A 139 -5.37 -6.28 1.83
N ASN A 140 -5.28 -6.09 0.49
CA ASN A 140 -5.31 -7.15 -0.52
C ASN A 140 -4.01 -7.96 -0.62
N LEU A 141 -2.97 -7.60 0.18
CA LEU A 141 -1.68 -8.27 0.27
C LEU A 141 -1.40 -8.80 1.70
N PRO A 142 -2.28 -9.66 2.28
CA PRO A 142 -2.11 -10.11 3.66
C PRO A 142 -0.79 -10.84 3.85
N ASP A 143 -0.02 -10.43 4.88
CA ASP A 143 1.29 -10.99 5.21
C ASP A 143 2.30 -11.02 4.06
N PHE A 144 2.14 -10.16 3.05
CA PHE A 144 3.01 -10.20 1.88
C PHE A 144 4.47 -9.83 2.22
N ALA A 145 4.67 -9.04 3.27
CA ALA A 145 5.99 -8.73 3.81
C ALA A 145 6.84 -9.98 4.14
N SER A 146 6.20 -11.11 4.48
CA SER A 146 6.87 -12.41 4.69
C SER A 146 7.46 -13.02 3.41
N SER A 147 7.00 -12.61 2.23
CA SER A 147 7.49 -13.04 0.92
C SER A 147 8.50 -12.08 0.29
N LEU A 148 8.76 -10.93 0.92
CA LEU A 148 9.69 -9.92 0.39
C LEU A 148 11.14 -10.20 0.81
N GLU A 149 12.06 -9.93 -0.09
CA GLU A 149 13.50 -9.82 0.16
C GLU A 149 13.88 -8.40 0.55
N SER A 150 13.29 -7.41 -0.16
CA SER A 150 13.58 -6.01 0.10
C SER A 150 12.51 -5.08 -0.47
N ILE A 151 12.45 -3.89 0.09
CA ILE A 151 11.63 -2.77 -0.37
C ILE A 151 12.56 -1.59 -0.66
N GLN A 152 12.37 -0.91 -1.78
CA GLN A 152 13.03 0.37 -2.04
C GLN A 152 11.98 1.46 -2.16
N LEU A 153 12.05 2.47 -1.30
CA LEU A 153 11.29 3.70 -1.39
C LEU A 153 12.15 4.77 -2.07
N GLN A 154 11.78 5.20 -3.28
CA GLN A 154 12.32 6.38 -3.95
C GLN A 154 11.39 7.56 -3.67
N ARG A 155 11.92 8.70 -3.26
CA ARG A 155 11.16 9.92 -2.98
C ARG A 155 11.23 10.89 -4.17
N GLY A 156 10.17 11.68 -4.40
CA GLY A 156 10.03 12.53 -5.58
C GLY A 156 9.67 11.75 -6.85
N VAL A 157 10.06 12.26 -8.01
CA VAL A 157 9.76 11.65 -9.31
C VAL A 157 10.52 10.34 -9.54
N GLY A 158 11.65 10.14 -8.91
CA GLY A 158 12.43 8.90 -9.01
C GLY A 158 12.86 8.51 -10.44
N THR A 159 13.08 7.21 -10.67
CA THR A 159 13.37 6.66 -12.02
C THR A 159 12.07 6.28 -12.74
N SER A 160 12.10 6.26 -14.07
CA SER A 160 11.00 5.71 -14.87
C SER A 160 10.81 4.22 -14.59
N THR A 161 9.56 3.79 -14.61
CA THR A 161 9.13 2.40 -14.38
C THR A 161 8.21 1.93 -15.50
N SER A 162 7.80 0.68 -15.45
CA SER A 162 6.93 0.08 -16.46
C SER A 162 5.44 0.44 -16.32
N GLY A 163 5.09 1.33 -15.38
CA GLY A 163 3.71 1.77 -15.12
C GLY A 163 3.56 3.27 -15.10
N ALA A 164 2.57 3.76 -14.39
CA ALA A 164 2.38 5.17 -14.11
C ALA A 164 3.67 5.75 -13.55
N GLY A 165 4.05 6.94 -14.01
CA GLY A 165 5.21 7.61 -13.45
C GLY A 165 5.02 7.89 -11.96
N ALA A 166 6.07 7.78 -11.17
CA ALA A 166 6.05 8.28 -9.81
C ALA A 166 5.75 9.77 -9.82
N PHE A 167 4.76 10.19 -9.06
CA PHE A 167 4.34 11.59 -8.97
C PHE A 167 4.68 12.20 -7.60
N GLY A 168 4.86 11.38 -6.58
CA GLY A 168 5.31 11.77 -5.24
C GLY A 168 6.38 10.84 -4.68
N ALA A 169 6.26 9.55 -4.98
CA ALA A 169 7.22 8.52 -4.60
C ALA A 169 7.08 7.26 -5.47
N SER A 170 8.07 6.36 -5.42
CA SER A 170 7.95 4.98 -5.93
C SER A 170 8.30 3.98 -4.83
N LEU A 171 7.47 2.95 -4.69
CA LEU A 171 7.68 1.82 -3.79
C LEU A 171 7.94 0.55 -4.62
N ASN A 172 9.17 0.07 -4.61
CA ASN A 172 9.58 -1.09 -5.41
C ASN A 172 9.75 -2.30 -4.50
N LEU A 173 8.76 -3.21 -4.52
CA LEU A 173 8.74 -4.45 -3.76
C LEU A 173 9.46 -5.56 -4.54
N GLN A 174 10.33 -6.29 -3.86
CA GLN A 174 11.06 -7.42 -4.42
C GLN A 174 10.79 -8.68 -3.63
N THR A 175 10.32 -9.74 -4.28
CA THR A 175 10.16 -11.04 -3.66
C THR A 175 11.51 -11.73 -3.44
N LYS A 176 11.51 -12.78 -2.61
CA LYS A 176 12.72 -13.55 -2.30
C LYS A 176 13.42 -14.05 -3.58
N ALA A 177 14.73 -13.93 -3.59
CA ALA A 177 15.58 -14.61 -4.57
C ALA A 177 15.62 -16.11 -4.27
N ALA A 178 16.02 -16.89 -5.27
CA ALA A 178 16.16 -18.33 -5.14
C ALA A 178 17.11 -18.72 -4.00
N GLN A 179 16.71 -19.74 -3.23
CA GLN A 179 17.44 -20.25 -2.07
C GLN A 179 18.16 -21.55 -2.43
N GLN A 180 19.42 -21.71 -1.98
CA GLN A 180 20.16 -22.96 -2.21
C GLN A 180 19.60 -24.13 -1.39
N ASN A 181 19.22 -23.85 -0.15
CA ASN A 181 18.81 -24.87 0.81
C ASN A 181 17.28 -24.90 0.97
N SER A 182 16.75 -26.08 1.17
CA SER A 182 15.35 -26.26 1.58
C SER A 182 15.10 -25.63 2.95
N TYR A 183 13.88 -25.15 3.15
CA TYR A 183 13.45 -24.60 4.43
C TYR A 183 11.95 -24.84 4.67
N ALA A 184 11.58 -24.82 5.92
CA ALA A 184 10.19 -24.66 6.34
C ALA A 184 10.14 -23.68 7.51
N GLU A 185 9.10 -22.86 7.56
CA GLU A 185 8.86 -21.87 8.61
C GLU A 185 7.40 -21.95 9.06
N ILE A 186 7.20 -21.97 10.39
CA ILE A 186 5.88 -21.86 11.02
C ILE A 186 5.92 -20.63 11.92
N ALA A 187 5.27 -19.55 11.50
CA ALA A 187 5.24 -18.31 12.25
C ALA A 187 3.83 -18.04 12.77
N ASN A 188 3.73 -17.79 14.08
CA ASN A 188 2.48 -17.45 14.75
C ASN A 188 2.69 -16.16 15.53
N SER A 189 1.69 -15.30 15.57
CA SER A 189 1.64 -14.16 16.48
C SER A 189 0.24 -13.97 17.06
N ILE A 190 0.21 -13.35 18.24
CA ILE A 190 -0.98 -12.93 18.96
C ILE A 190 -0.76 -11.50 19.48
N GLY A 191 -1.82 -10.80 19.79
CA GLY A 191 -1.71 -9.47 20.37
C GLY A 191 -3.02 -8.83 20.76
N SER A 192 -2.96 -7.57 21.09
CA SER A 192 -4.12 -6.73 21.43
C SER A 192 -5.18 -6.79 20.35
N PHE A 193 -6.42 -6.48 20.70
CA PHE A 193 -7.57 -6.45 19.80
C PHE A 193 -7.84 -7.81 19.11
N GLY A 194 -7.72 -8.90 19.85
CA GLY A 194 -7.95 -10.25 19.31
C GLY A 194 -7.02 -10.65 18.16
N THR A 195 -5.94 -9.89 17.93
CA THR A 195 -5.04 -10.08 16.79
C THR A 195 -4.37 -11.45 16.82
N ARG A 196 -4.45 -12.17 15.70
CA ARG A 196 -3.82 -13.48 15.48
C ARG A 196 -3.31 -13.58 14.05
N LYS A 197 -2.08 -14.06 13.91
CA LYS A 197 -1.48 -14.38 12.61
C LYS A 197 -0.95 -15.80 12.64
N HIS A 198 -1.20 -16.54 11.57
CA HIS A 198 -0.67 -17.89 11.35
C HIS A 198 -0.10 -17.95 9.94
N THR A 199 1.16 -18.31 9.82
CA THR A 199 1.88 -18.40 8.54
C THR A 199 2.62 -19.73 8.47
N LEU A 200 2.44 -20.42 7.35
CA LEU A 200 3.24 -21.58 6.95
C LEU A 200 3.97 -21.23 5.66
N ALA A 201 5.28 -21.40 5.64
CA ALA A 201 6.09 -21.21 4.46
C ALA A 201 7.08 -22.35 4.30
N PHE A 202 7.34 -22.75 3.05
CA PHE A 202 8.35 -23.76 2.74
C PHE A 202 8.96 -23.49 1.37
N GLY A 203 10.18 -24.02 1.18
CA GLY A 203 10.89 -24.00 -0.08
C GLY A 203 11.71 -25.26 -0.26
N THR A 204 11.81 -25.74 -1.49
CA THR A 204 12.56 -26.95 -1.82
C THR A 204 14.07 -26.74 -1.80
N GLY A 205 14.53 -25.49 -1.90
CA GLY A 205 15.88 -25.17 -2.29
C GLY A 205 16.15 -25.50 -3.76
N LEU A 206 17.27 -25.03 -4.28
CA LEU A 206 17.64 -25.23 -5.67
C LEU A 206 18.17 -26.66 -5.86
N HIS A 207 17.43 -27.48 -6.62
CA HIS A 207 17.81 -28.83 -7.01
C HIS A 207 17.64 -29.02 -8.51
N ASN A 208 18.69 -29.46 -9.21
CA ASN A 208 18.68 -29.66 -10.66
C ASN A 208 18.11 -28.44 -11.42
N ASN A 209 18.54 -27.23 -11.08
CA ASN A 209 18.08 -25.96 -11.64
C ASN A 209 16.65 -25.53 -11.28
N PHE A 210 15.90 -26.31 -10.49
CA PHE A 210 14.54 -25.98 -10.07
C PHE A 210 14.45 -25.66 -8.59
N GLU A 211 13.64 -24.70 -8.28
CA GLU A 211 13.24 -24.35 -6.91
C GLU A 211 11.76 -23.98 -6.90
N MET A 212 11.08 -24.33 -5.82
CA MET A 212 9.70 -23.94 -5.55
C MET A 212 9.59 -23.41 -4.12
N ASN A 213 8.82 -22.33 -3.95
CA ASN A 213 8.49 -21.77 -2.67
C ASN A 213 6.99 -21.59 -2.54
N ALA A 214 6.46 -21.79 -1.35
CA ALA A 214 5.06 -21.52 -1.05
C ALA A 214 4.90 -20.90 0.34
N ARG A 215 3.87 -20.08 0.49
CA ARG A 215 3.42 -19.51 1.75
C ARG A 215 1.89 -19.41 1.75
N ILE A 216 1.28 -19.76 2.88
CA ILE A 216 -0.09 -19.45 3.19
C ILE A 216 -0.14 -18.75 4.53
N SER A 217 -1.06 -17.82 4.69
CA SER A 217 -1.22 -17.06 5.94
C SER A 217 -2.68 -16.70 6.19
N LYS A 218 -3.01 -16.59 7.47
CA LYS A 218 -4.29 -16.13 7.97
C LYS A 218 -4.04 -15.07 9.04
N ILE A 219 -4.69 -13.92 8.92
CA ILE A 219 -4.66 -12.85 9.90
C ILE A 219 -6.09 -12.56 10.33
N LYS A 220 -6.32 -12.35 11.62
CA LYS A 220 -7.55 -11.83 12.19
C LYS A 220 -7.23 -10.76 13.20
N SER A 221 -8.07 -9.75 13.27
CA SER A 221 -8.05 -8.69 14.28
C SER A 221 -9.45 -8.15 14.46
N ASP A 222 -9.80 -7.76 15.68
CA ASP A 222 -11.07 -7.07 15.96
C ASP A 222 -10.96 -5.56 15.73
N GLY A 223 -9.72 -5.02 15.57
CA GLY A 223 -9.46 -3.59 15.46
C GLY A 223 -9.53 -2.87 16.81
N PHE A 224 -8.97 -1.65 16.85
CA PHE A 224 -9.14 -0.74 18.00
C PHE A 224 -10.52 -0.05 17.96
N ILE A 225 -10.98 0.31 16.77
CA ILE A 225 -12.29 0.91 16.53
C ILE A 225 -13.37 -0.17 16.66
N ASN A 226 -14.50 0.13 17.28
CA ASN A 226 -15.60 -0.80 17.51
C ASN A 226 -16.05 -1.46 16.20
N ARG A 227 -16.19 -2.80 16.19
CA ARG A 227 -16.56 -3.62 15.03
C ARG A 227 -15.57 -3.61 13.85
N ALA A 228 -14.49 -2.82 13.87
CA ALA A 228 -13.51 -2.71 12.77
C ALA A 228 -12.67 -3.98 12.58
N SER A 229 -13.36 -5.12 12.50
CA SER A 229 -12.73 -6.44 12.39
C SER A 229 -12.12 -6.66 11.01
N SER A 230 -11.05 -7.44 10.96
CA SER A 230 -10.39 -7.89 9.74
C SER A 230 -10.20 -9.41 9.77
N ASP A 231 -10.60 -10.08 8.69
CA ASP A 231 -10.40 -11.53 8.46
C ASP A 231 -9.72 -11.71 7.10
N LEU A 232 -8.39 -11.85 7.11
CA LEU A 232 -7.54 -11.79 5.94
C LEU A 232 -6.89 -13.15 5.68
N PHE A 233 -6.93 -13.61 4.42
CA PHE A 233 -6.22 -14.81 3.96
C PHE A 233 -5.28 -14.42 2.83
N GLY A 234 -4.02 -14.85 2.89
CA GLY A 234 -3.03 -14.62 1.86
C GLY A 234 -2.30 -15.89 1.45
N TYR A 235 -1.92 -15.94 0.17
CA TYR A 235 -1.07 -17.00 -0.35
C TYR A 235 0.01 -16.43 -1.26
N TYR A 236 1.10 -17.17 -1.39
CA TYR A 236 2.20 -16.90 -2.31
C TYR A 236 2.80 -18.22 -2.76
N PHE A 237 3.05 -18.36 -4.04
CA PHE A 237 3.75 -19.48 -4.65
C PHE A 237 4.70 -18.93 -5.71
N ASP A 238 5.90 -19.43 -5.76
CA ASP A 238 6.80 -19.24 -6.91
C ASP A 238 7.52 -20.53 -7.31
N ALA A 239 7.81 -20.65 -8.61
CA ALA A 239 8.62 -21.69 -9.18
C ALA A 239 9.70 -21.05 -10.05
N ASN A 240 10.95 -21.42 -9.81
CA ASN A 240 12.12 -20.87 -10.46
C ASN A 240 12.84 -21.98 -11.25
N TYR A 241 13.20 -21.68 -12.50
CA TYR A 241 14.15 -22.45 -13.29
C TYR A 241 15.37 -21.59 -13.56
N ILE A 242 16.54 -22.03 -13.08
CA ILE A 242 17.76 -21.23 -13.06
C ILE A 242 18.90 -22.00 -13.71
N THR A 243 19.46 -21.41 -14.75
CA THR A 243 20.68 -21.88 -15.42
C THR A 243 21.79 -20.84 -15.28
N LYS A 244 22.91 -21.08 -15.96
CA LYS A 244 24.01 -20.11 -15.98
C LYS A 244 23.63 -18.77 -16.62
N ASN A 245 22.71 -18.78 -17.59
CA ASN A 245 22.34 -17.58 -18.35
C ASN A 245 20.87 -17.20 -18.25
N THR A 246 20.00 -18.13 -17.85
CA THR A 246 18.54 -17.95 -17.87
C THR A 246 17.95 -18.09 -16.49
N ILE A 247 17.03 -17.19 -16.14
CA ILE A 247 16.09 -17.35 -15.01
C ILE A 247 14.68 -17.24 -15.55
N ILE A 248 13.89 -18.29 -15.37
CA ILE A 248 12.43 -18.25 -15.57
C ILE A 248 11.80 -18.36 -14.20
N LYS A 249 10.93 -17.39 -13.84
CA LYS A 249 10.25 -17.34 -12.56
C LYS A 249 8.74 -17.19 -12.78
N ALA A 250 7.98 -18.18 -12.39
CA ALA A 250 6.52 -18.11 -12.34
C ALA A 250 6.07 -17.81 -10.91
N ILE A 251 5.17 -16.85 -10.75
CA ILE A 251 4.67 -16.41 -9.45
C ILE A 251 3.15 -16.39 -9.49
N ALA A 252 2.53 -16.93 -8.42
CA ALA A 252 1.11 -16.79 -8.16
C ALA A 252 0.93 -16.33 -6.70
N PHE A 253 0.22 -15.24 -6.48
CA PHE A 253 -0.07 -14.75 -5.14
C PHE A 253 -1.43 -14.06 -5.10
N GLY A 254 -1.96 -13.88 -3.90
CA GLY A 254 -3.22 -13.20 -3.75
C GLY A 254 -3.69 -13.16 -2.30
N GLY A 255 -4.85 -12.55 -2.14
CA GLY A 255 -5.52 -12.43 -0.87
C GLY A 255 -7.02 -12.42 -0.99
N LYS A 256 -7.66 -12.76 0.11
CA LYS A 256 -9.08 -12.53 0.36
C LYS A 256 -9.19 -11.74 1.65
N GLU A 257 -9.93 -10.66 1.60
CA GLU A 257 -10.30 -9.88 2.76
C GLU A 257 -11.80 -9.96 3.04
N LYS A 258 -12.15 -9.87 4.32
CA LYS A 258 -13.43 -9.41 4.83
C LYS A 258 -13.11 -8.46 5.97
N THR A 259 -13.45 -7.18 5.79
CA THR A 259 -13.22 -6.13 6.79
C THR A 259 -14.54 -5.45 7.10
N TYR A 260 -14.84 -5.23 8.38
CA TYR A 260 -15.95 -4.37 8.76
C TYR A 260 -15.56 -2.91 8.50
N GLN A 261 -16.48 -2.12 7.97
CA GLN A 261 -16.22 -0.74 7.59
C GLN A 261 -15.92 0.14 8.81
N ALA A 262 -14.85 0.92 8.73
CA ALA A 262 -14.45 1.89 9.75
C ALA A 262 -14.01 3.23 9.11
N TRP A 263 -14.41 3.45 7.87
CA TRP A 263 -13.99 4.62 7.10
C TRP A 263 -14.85 5.88 7.30
N ASN A 264 -15.95 5.80 8.07
CA ASN A 264 -16.76 6.97 8.40
C ASN A 264 -16.01 7.98 9.27
N GLY A 265 -15.01 7.50 10.05
CA GLY A 265 -14.33 8.34 11.03
C GLY A 265 -15.25 8.72 12.20
N LEU A 266 -14.79 9.64 13.02
CA LEU A 266 -15.49 10.14 14.20
C LEU A 266 -15.70 11.65 14.09
N GLU A 267 -16.93 12.08 13.77
CA GLU A 267 -17.27 13.48 13.51
C GLU A 267 -17.57 14.27 14.80
N ASP A 268 -17.91 13.57 15.87
CA ASP A 268 -18.31 14.17 17.14
C ASP A 268 -17.08 14.40 18.03
N GLU A 269 -16.78 15.67 18.32
CA GLU A 269 -15.66 16.05 19.18
C GLU A 269 -15.84 15.57 20.64
N GLU A 270 -17.06 15.44 21.13
CA GLU A 270 -17.34 14.91 22.47
C GLU A 270 -17.04 13.41 22.51
N LYS A 271 -17.48 12.66 21.49
CA LYS A 271 -17.12 11.24 21.33
C LYS A 271 -15.63 11.07 21.15
N LEU A 272 -14.96 11.94 20.40
CA LEU A 272 -13.50 11.90 20.25
C LEU A 272 -12.77 11.99 21.59
N LYS A 273 -13.34 12.68 22.58
CA LYS A 273 -12.80 12.79 23.94
C LYS A 273 -13.18 11.61 24.85
N ASN A 274 -14.44 11.14 24.74
CA ASN A 274 -15.04 10.24 25.71
C ASN A 274 -15.24 8.81 25.21
N ASP A 275 -15.38 8.59 23.88
CA ASP A 275 -15.57 7.28 23.24
C ASP A 275 -14.85 7.22 21.89
N ARG A 276 -13.53 7.19 21.95
CA ARG A 276 -12.64 7.19 20.78
C ARG A 276 -12.76 5.96 19.89
N THR A 277 -13.42 4.92 20.37
CA THR A 277 -13.60 3.67 19.63
C THR A 277 -14.92 3.63 18.87
N TYR A 278 -15.80 4.61 19.06
CA TYR A 278 -17.10 4.63 18.40
C TYR A 278 -16.98 4.55 16.86
N ASN A 279 -17.85 3.75 16.26
CA ASN A 279 -17.94 3.55 14.82
C ASN A 279 -19.41 3.67 14.40
N SER A 280 -19.72 4.61 13.53
CA SER A 280 -21.08 4.81 13.02
C SER A 280 -21.43 3.92 11.82
N ALA A 281 -20.46 3.16 11.26
CA ALA A 281 -20.73 2.27 10.14
C ALA A 281 -21.76 1.22 10.51
N GLY A 282 -22.75 1.02 9.64
CA GLY A 282 -23.85 0.09 9.84
C GLY A 282 -24.86 0.47 10.91
N GLN A 283 -24.79 1.70 11.48
CA GLN A 283 -25.76 2.17 12.45
C GLN A 283 -27.13 2.38 11.79
N TYR A 284 -28.19 1.94 12.47
CA TYR A 284 -29.58 2.19 12.10
C TYR A 284 -30.46 2.25 13.36
N THR A 285 -31.69 2.75 13.19
CA THR A 285 -32.68 2.87 14.26
C THR A 285 -33.74 1.77 14.08
N ASP A 286 -33.93 0.93 15.11
CA ASP A 286 -34.97 -0.11 15.07
C ASP A 286 -36.40 0.48 15.26
N GLU A 287 -37.42 -0.35 15.08
CA GLU A 287 -38.83 0.04 15.20
C GLU A 287 -39.22 0.57 16.62
N PHE A 288 -38.35 0.34 17.62
CA PHE A 288 -38.55 0.81 19.00
C PHE A 288 -37.76 2.09 19.28
N GLY A 289 -37.05 2.64 18.30
CA GLY A 289 -36.19 3.84 18.45
C GLY A 289 -34.83 3.58 19.06
N ASN A 290 -34.38 2.30 19.15
CA ASN A 290 -33.07 1.97 19.67
C ASN A 290 -32.02 1.98 18.56
N THR A 291 -30.81 2.44 18.88
CA THR A 291 -29.66 2.34 17.99
C THR A 291 -29.19 0.89 17.87
N GLN A 292 -29.11 0.41 16.66
CA GLN A 292 -28.61 -0.90 16.26
C GLN A 292 -27.46 -0.77 15.27
N PHE A 293 -26.79 -1.89 14.98
CA PHE A 293 -25.70 -1.92 14.02
C PHE A 293 -25.82 -3.17 13.14
N TYR A 294 -25.73 -2.96 11.84
CA TYR A 294 -25.77 -4.05 10.86
C TYR A 294 -24.46 -4.87 10.91
N ASP A 295 -24.58 -6.18 11.10
CA ASP A 295 -23.43 -7.07 11.32
C ASP A 295 -22.55 -7.24 10.07
N ASP A 296 -23.13 -7.16 8.88
CA ASP A 296 -22.44 -7.36 7.60
C ASP A 296 -22.12 -6.05 6.87
N GLU A 297 -21.99 -4.92 7.59
CA GLU A 297 -21.43 -3.66 7.04
C GLU A 297 -19.95 -3.85 6.69
N THR A 298 -19.69 -4.65 5.66
CA THR A 298 -18.35 -5.18 5.39
C THR A 298 -17.90 -4.94 3.96
N ASP A 299 -16.58 -4.80 3.79
CA ASP A 299 -15.91 -4.92 2.50
C ASP A 299 -15.37 -6.34 2.33
N ASN A 300 -15.61 -6.90 1.16
CA ASN A 300 -15.22 -8.26 0.80
C ASN A 300 -14.55 -8.20 -0.57
N TYR A 301 -13.25 -8.43 -0.63
CA TYR A 301 -12.53 -8.43 -1.89
C TYR A 301 -11.58 -9.60 -2.01
N TRP A 302 -11.45 -10.13 -3.20
CA TRP A 302 -10.56 -11.21 -3.55
C TRP A 302 -9.72 -10.81 -4.76
N GLN A 303 -8.40 -10.88 -4.63
CA GLN A 303 -7.48 -10.53 -5.69
C GLN A 303 -6.43 -11.63 -5.89
N ASN A 304 -6.21 -12.01 -7.15
CA ASN A 304 -5.19 -12.97 -7.56
C ASN A 304 -4.26 -12.35 -8.60
N HIS A 305 -2.99 -12.62 -8.46
CA HIS A 305 -1.94 -12.13 -9.35
C HIS A 305 -1.11 -13.28 -9.87
N PHE A 306 -0.82 -13.25 -11.15
CA PHE A 306 0.05 -14.19 -11.84
C PHE A 306 1.12 -13.40 -12.58
N GLN A 307 2.38 -13.81 -12.43
CA GLN A 307 3.50 -13.20 -13.13
C GLN A 307 4.39 -14.31 -13.69
N LEU A 308 4.87 -14.14 -14.92
CA LEU A 308 5.88 -14.98 -15.54
C LEU A 308 7.04 -14.10 -16.00
N HIS A 309 8.19 -14.27 -15.40
CA HIS A 309 9.41 -13.52 -15.71
C HIS A 309 10.38 -14.42 -16.46
N TRP A 310 10.97 -13.89 -17.54
CA TRP A 310 12.06 -14.48 -18.27
C TRP A 310 13.22 -13.50 -18.31
N ASN A 311 14.31 -13.85 -17.63
CA ASN A 311 15.55 -13.08 -17.60
C ASN A 311 16.63 -13.88 -18.35
N GLU A 312 17.30 -13.25 -19.30
CA GLU A 312 18.33 -13.88 -20.11
C GLU A 312 19.62 -13.04 -20.15
N LYS A 313 20.72 -13.66 -19.81
CA LYS A 313 22.05 -13.10 -20.00
C LYS A 313 22.53 -13.41 -21.42
N LEU A 314 22.31 -12.49 -22.35
CA LEU A 314 22.64 -12.63 -23.75
C LEU A 314 24.15 -12.67 -23.97
N THR A 315 24.89 -11.81 -23.27
CA THR A 315 26.36 -11.75 -23.27
C THR A 315 26.85 -11.30 -21.87
N SER A 316 28.16 -11.13 -21.71
CA SER A 316 28.73 -10.55 -20.47
C SER A 316 28.29 -9.12 -20.21
N LYS A 317 27.78 -8.39 -21.21
CA LYS A 317 27.38 -6.98 -21.13
C LYS A 317 25.89 -6.77 -21.34
N TRP A 318 25.20 -7.67 -22.03
CA TRP A 318 23.80 -7.54 -22.39
C TRP A 318 22.94 -8.53 -21.63
N GLN A 319 21.85 -8.02 -21.07
CA GLN A 319 20.82 -8.81 -20.38
C GLN A 319 19.45 -8.33 -20.83
N SER A 320 18.53 -9.27 -21.03
CA SER A 320 17.13 -8.97 -21.34
C SER A 320 16.21 -9.49 -20.27
N ASN A 321 15.06 -8.83 -20.13
CA ASN A 321 13.97 -9.27 -19.31
C ASN A 321 12.65 -9.11 -20.07
N LEU A 322 11.77 -10.08 -19.88
CA LEU A 322 10.37 -10.04 -20.30
C LEU A 322 9.52 -10.53 -19.13
N ALA A 323 8.49 -9.81 -18.79
CA ALA A 323 7.49 -10.28 -17.82
C ALA A 323 6.09 -10.17 -18.39
N LEU A 324 5.31 -11.22 -18.23
CA LEU A 324 3.87 -11.25 -18.46
C LEU A 324 3.19 -11.20 -17.11
N HIS A 325 2.07 -10.47 -17.01
CA HIS A 325 1.29 -10.42 -15.79
C HIS A 325 -0.21 -10.46 -16.05
N TYR A 326 -0.93 -11.01 -15.10
CA TYR A 326 -2.39 -11.08 -15.10
C TYR A 326 -2.92 -10.98 -13.68
N THR A 327 -3.80 -10.01 -13.42
CA THR A 327 -4.45 -9.79 -12.14
C THR A 327 -5.95 -9.90 -12.32
N LEU A 328 -6.61 -10.62 -11.43
CA LEU A 328 -8.06 -10.71 -11.33
C LEU A 328 -8.49 -10.22 -9.96
N GLY A 329 -9.45 -9.32 -9.92
CA GLY A 329 -10.05 -8.82 -8.71
C GLY A 329 -11.57 -8.91 -8.77
N LYS A 330 -12.21 -9.31 -7.67
CA LYS A 330 -13.66 -9.30 -7.54
C LYS A 330 -14.05 -9.12 -6.08
N GLY A 331 -14.99 -8.22 -5.83
CA GLY A 331 -15.50 -8.02 -4.50
C GLY A 331 -16.62 -6.99 -4.45
N TYR A 332 -17.10 -6.77 -3.25
CA TYR A 332 -18.16 -5.82 -2.96
C TYR A 332 -18.03 -5.29 -1.55
N PHE A 333 -18.51 -4.11 -1.34
CA PHE A 333 -18.89 -3.69 -0.01
C PHE A 333 -20.40 -3.71 0.15
N GLU A 334 -20.85 -4.12 1.34
CA GLU A 334 -22.23 -4.30 1.72
C GLU A 334 -22.61 -3.24 2.75
N GLN A 335 -23.78 -2.62 2.57
CA GLN A 335 -24.25 -1.53 3.44
C GLN A 335 -25.74 -1.64 3.70
N TYR A 336 -26.13 -1.43 4.97
CA TYR A 336 -27.48 -1.10 5.35
C TYR A 336 -27.71 0.40 5.18
N ARG A 337 -28.87 0.76 4.60
CA ARG A 337 -29.24 2.15 4.36
C ARG A 337 -30.68 2.37 4.79
N GLU A 338 -30.91 3.45 5.55
CA GLU A 338 -32.24 3.83 6.03
C GLU A 338 -32.90 4.81 5.04
N ASP A 339 -34.19 4.68 4.86
CA ASP A 339 -35.09 5.62 4.15
C ASP A 339 -34.60 6.03 2.73
N GLU A 340 -34.05 5.07 2.00
CA GLU A 340 -33.55 5.30 0.63
C GLU A 340 -34.71 5.29 -0.37
N LEU A 341 -34.70 6.25 -1.31
CA LEU A 341 -35.73 6.35 -2.35
C LEU A 341 -35.70 5.15 -3.30
N PHE A 342 -36.83 4.53 -3.55
CA PHE A 342 -36.93 3.42 -4.53
C PHE A 342 -36.43 3.81 -5.92
N SER A 343 -36.66 5.08 -6.34
CA SER A 343 -36.22 5.61 -7.64
C SER A 343 -34.70 5.54 -7.82
N ASP A 344 -33.91 5.74 -6.76
CA ASP A 344 -32.43 5.73 -6.82
C ASP A 344 -31.87 4.33 -7.06
N TYR A 345 -32.69 3.32 -6.79
CA TYR A 345 -32.33 1.90 -6.96
C TYR A 345 -33.11 1.22 -8.09
N VAL A 346 -33.80 2.00 -8.94
CA VAL A 346 -34.61 1.48 -10.06
C VAL A 346 -35.64 0.46 -9.56
N LEU A 347 -36.18 0.70 -8.40
CA LEU A 347 -37.25 -0.11 -7.78
C LEU A 347 -38.60 0.62 -7.91
N PRO A 348 -39.72 -0.12 -8.08
CA PRO A 348 -41.02 0.48 -8.07
C PRO A 348 -41.46 0.87 -6.66
N ASP A 349 -42.26 1.95 -6.56
CA ASP A 349 -42.97 2.29 -5.32
C ASP A 349 -43.83 1.11 -4.86
N PHE A 350 -43.92 0.90 -3.56
CA PHE A 350 -44.63 -0.23 -2.98
C PHE A 350 -45.69 0.22 -1.98
N ASN A 351 -46.95 -0.10 -2.28
CA ASN A 351 -48.09 0.22 -1.41
C ASN A 351 -48.18 1.69 -0.97
N GLY A 352 -47.77 2.62 -1.86
CA GLY A 352 -47.79 4.06 -1.58
C GLY A 352 -46.52 4.57 -0.84
N ASN A 353 -45.56 3.71 -0.49
CA ASN A 353 -44.27 4.12 -0.01
C ASN A 353 -43.34 4.43 -1.18
N THR A 354 -42.58 5.53 -1.07
CA THR A 354 -41.61 5.99 -2.07
C THR A 354 -40.15 5.74 -1.60
N SER A 355 -39.96 5.32 -0.35
CA SER A 355 -38.67 4.98 0.25
C SER A 355 -38.74 3.69 1.05
N THR A 356 -37.59 3.14 1.39
CA THR A 356 -37.43 1.89 2.15
C THR A 356 -36.08 1.82 2.80
N ASP A 357 -36.00 1.11 3.91
CA ASP A 357 -34.72 0.59 4.37
C ASP A 357 -34.28 -0.55 3.44
N LEU A 358 -32.99 -0.58 3.12
CA LEU A 358 -32.46 -1.59 2.23
C LEU A 358 -31.03 -2.00 2.57
N VAL A 359 -30.63 -3.18 2.09
CA VAL A 359 -29.23 -3.62 2.03
C VAL A 359 -28.77 -3.64 0.59
N ARG A 360 -27.68 -2.94 0.31
CA ARG A 360 -27.08 -2.89 -1.02
C ARG A 360 -25.68 -3.48 -1.03
N LYS A 361 -25.30 -4.02 -2.19
CA LYS A 361 -23.92 -4.40 -2.53
C LYS A 361 -23.43 -3.56 -3.69
N ARG A 362 -22.23 -2.99 -3.54
CA ARG A 362 -21.56 -2.28 -4.64
C ARG A 362 -20.31 -3.06 -5.03
N TRP A 363 -20.35 -3.59 -6.25
CA TRP A 363 -19.38 -4.53 -6.78
C TRP A 363 -18.32 -3.87 -7.63
N LEU A 364 -17.10 -4.40 -7.52
CA LEU A 364 -16.02 -4.26 -8.48
C LEU A 364 -15.62 -5.64 -8.99
N ASP A 365 -15.61 -5.83 -10.33
CA ASP A 365 -15.11 -7.04 -11.00
C ASP A 365 -14.12 -6.61 -12.08
N ASN A 366 -12.82 -6.85 -11.87
CA ASN A 366 -11.80 -6.28 -12.72
C ASN A 366 -10.71 -7.27 -13.12
N ALA A 367 -10.08 -6.99 -14.28
CA ALA A 367 -8.92 -7.66 -14.80
C ALA A 367 -7.86 -6.64 -15.23
N PHE A 368 -6.61 -6.88 -14.86
CA PHE A 368 -5.45 -6.09 -15.28
C PHE A 368 -4.35 -7.02 -15.78
N PHE A 369 -3.93 -6.83 -17.01
CA PHE A 369 -2.94 -7.71 -17.63
C PHE A 369 -2.05 -6.96 -18.61
N GLY A 370 -0.88 -7.53 -18.87
CA GLY A 370 0.05 -6.89 -19.78
C GLY A 370 1.41 -7.56 -19.82
N THR A 371 2.33 -6.81 -20.39
CA THR A 371 3.73 -7.18 -20.51
C THR A 371 4.65 -6.03 -20.16
N THR A 372 5.77 -6.36 -19.56
CA THR A 372 6.90 -5.43 -19.36
C THR A 372 8.14 -6.04 -19.96
N PHE A 373 9.01 -5.22 -20.53
CA PHE A 373 10.28 -5.68 -21.08
C PHE A 373 11.40 -4.68 -20.80
N SER A 374 12.62 -5.17 -20.74
CA SER A 374 13.82 -4.33 -20.74
C SER A 374 15.02 -5.03 -21.35
N LEU A 375 15.88 -4.23 -21.96
CA LEU A 375 17.20 -4.63 -22.46
C LEU A 375 18.25 -3.77 -21.78
N ASN A 376 19.15 -4.40 -21.07
CA ASN A 376 20.16 -3.74 -20.25
C ASN A 376 21.56 -3.97 -20.85
N TYR A 377 22.28 -2.88 -21.08
CA TYR A 377 23.70 -2.88 -21.40
C TYR A 377 24.49 -2.36 -20.22
N LYS A 378 25.40 -3.16 -19.68
CA LYS A 378 26.18 -2.80 -18.48
C LYS A 378 27.66 -3.07 -18.71
N THR A 379 28.46 -2.07 -18.42
CA THR A 379 29.92 -2.15 -18.30
C THR A 379 30.33 -1.53 -16.96
N GLU A 380 31.62 -1.43 -16.69
CA GLU A 380 32.11 -0.73 -15.50
C GLU A 380 31.72 0.76 -15.46
N LYS A 381 31.70 1.41 -16.65
CA LYS A 381 31.48 2.86 -16.78
C LYS A 381 30.10 3.22 -17.34
N THR A 382 29.45 2.32 -18.05
CA THR A 382 28.21 2.60 -18.77
C THR A 382 27.12 1.63 -18.34
N ASP A 383 25.94 2.16 -18.06
CA ASP A 383 24.74 1.42 -17.71
C ASP A 383 23.57 2.01 -18.49
N VAL A 384 23.06 1.28 -19.50
CA VAL A 384 21.95 1.71 -20.35
C VAL A 384 20.82 0.69 -20.25
N ILE A 385 19.61 1.18 -20.04
CA ILE A 385 18.40 0.37 -19.98
C ILE A 385 17.40 0.96 -20.97
N ILE A 386 16.93 0.14 -21.89
CA ILE A 386 15.81 0.45 -22.77
C ILE A 386 14.68 -0.50 -22.39
N GLY A 387 13.49 0.00 -22.16
CA GLY A 387 12.38 -0.83 -21.76
C GLY A 387 11.02 -0.18 -21.99
N GLY A 388 9.99 -0.89 -21.61
CA GLY A 388 8.62 -0.43 -21.75
C GLY A 388 7.61 -1.41 -21.19
N ALA A 389 6.35 -1.04 -21.33
CA ALA A 389 5.22 -1.86 -20.94
C ALA A 389 4.02 -1.59 -21.84
N ALA A 390 3.16 -2.59 -21.98
CA ALA A 390 1.83 -2.46 -22.53
C ALA A 390 0.84 -3.17 -21.61
N ASN A 391 -0.07 -2.43 -21.03
CA ASN A 391 -1.01 -2.91 -20.02
C ASN A 391 -2.44 -2.60 -20.43
N LYS A 392 -3.38 -3.48 -20.09
CA LYS A 392 -4.81 -3.29 -20.25
C LYS A 392 -5.54 -3.59 -18.95
N TYR A 393 -6.42 -2.69 -18.59
CA TYR A 393 -7.37 -2.84 -17.49
C TYR A 393 -8.80 -2.87 -18.02
N GLN A 394 -9.63 -3.69 -17.41
CA GLN A 394 -11.06 -3.78 -17.64
C GLN A 394 -11.75 -3.91 -16.30
N GLY A 395 -12.62 -2.98 -15.95
CA GLY A 395 -13.39 -2.95 -14.71
C GLY A 395 -14.88 -2.88 -14.99
N LYS A 396 -15.65 -3.58 -14.17
CA LYS A 396 -17.11 -3.47 -14.07
C LYS A 396 -17.46 -3.00 -12.67
N HIS A 397 -18.28 -1.95 -12.61
CA HIS A 397 -18.81 -1.39 -11.38
C HIS A 397 -20.32 -1.53 -11.41
N PHE A 398 -20.91 -2.31 -10.52
CA PHE A 398 -22.34 -2.48 -10.49
C PHE A 398 -22.87 -2.56 -9.07
N GLY A 399 -24.13 -2.14 -8.89
CA GLY A 399 -24.82 -2.17 -7.61
C GLY A 399 -26.00 -3.12 -7.64
N GLU A 400 -26.20 -3.85 -6.54
CA GLU A 400 -27.33 -4.76 -6.34
C GLU A 400 -27.99 -4.44 -5.00
N VAL A 401 -29.33 -4.38 -5.00
CA VAL A 401 -30.12 -4.38 -3.75
C VAL A 401 -30.43 -5.81 -3.41
N VAL A 402 -30.00 -6.27 -2.22
CA VAL A 402 -30.14 -7.65 -1.80
C VAL A 402 -31.27 -7.87 -0.79
N TRP A 403 -31.74 -6.79 -0.17
CA TRP A 403 -32.88 -6.80 0.75
C TRP A 403 -33.53 -5.42 0.79
N THR A 404 -34.84 -5.37 0.97
CA THR A 404 -35.61 -4.18 1.35
C THR A 404 -36.63 -4.50 2.42
N GLN A 405 -37.06 -3.51 3.17
CA GLN A 405 -38.06 -3.67 4.22
C GLN A 405 -39.42 -4.17 3.70
N TYR A 406 -39.82 -3.74 2.51
CA TYR A 406 -41.16 -3.99 1.95
C TYR A 406 -41.20 -5.03 0.84
N TYR A 407 -40.09 -5.32 0.20
CA TYR A 407 -40.02 -6.13 -0.99
C TYR A 407 -38.67 -6.84 -1.12
N VAL A 408 -38.67 -8.08 -1.58
CA VAL A 408 -37.41 -8.77 -1.90
C VAL A 408 -37.11 -8.56 -3.38
N PRO A 409 -36.12 -7.73 -3.72
CA PRO A 409 -35.79 -7.49 -5.12
C PRO A 409 -35.27 -8.77 -5.77
N ASN A 410 -35.75 -9.08 -6.97
CA ASN A 410 -35.11 -10.09 -7.81
C ASN A 410 -33.79 -9.50 -8.37
N SER A 411 -32.72 -9.61 -7.63
CA SER A 411 -31.31 -9.35 -8.00
C SER A 411 -31.08 -8.34 -9.16
N ASN A 412 -31.87 -7.26 -9.19
CA ASN A 412 -31.73 -6.24 -10.21
C ASN A 412 -30.55 -5.33 -9.89
N LYS A 413 -29.68 -5.14 -10.86
CA LYS A 413 -28.66 -4.11 -10.79
C LYS A 413 -29.30 -2.74 -10.93
N TYR A 414 -29.04 -1.85 -9.98
CA TYR A 414 -29.49 -0.45 -10.07
C TYR A 414 -28.50 0.43 -10.84
N TYR A 415 -27.25 -0.03 -11.04
CA TYR A 415 -26.32 0.50 -12.04
C TYR A 415 -25.37 -0.62 -12.53
N ASP A 416 -24.84 -0.44 -13.75
CA ASP A 416 -23.84 -1.34 -14.36
C ASP A 416 -22.91 -0.49 -15.24
N ASN A 417 -21.79 -0.09 -14.69
CA ASN A 417 -20.82 0.81 -15.29
C ASN A 417 -19.54 0.06 -15.66
N PHE A 418 -18.76 0.61 -16.56
CA PHE A 418 -17.47 0.06 -16.94
C PHE A 418 -16.35 1.11 -16.85
N GLY A 419 -15.11 0.60 -16.77
CA GLY A 419 -13.88 1.35 -16.98
C GLY A 419 -12.88 0.51 -17.76
N ASN A 420 -12.37 1.05 -18.86
CA ASN A 420 -11.33 0.41 -19.68
C ASN A 420 -10.14 1.35 -19.81
N LYS A 421 -8.93 0.85 -19.51
CA LYS A 421 -7.71 1.64 -19.61
C LYS A 421 -6.62 0.85 -20.33
N ASN A 422 -6.02 1.47 -21.34
CA ASN A 422 -4.80 0.96 -21.97
C ASN A 422 -3.66 1.93 -21.64
N ASP A 423 -2.55 1.38 -21.16
CA ASP A 423 -1.35 2.13 -20.77
C ASP A 423 -0.14 1.55 -21.48
N VAL A 424 0.45 2.33 -22.37
CA VAL A 424 1.64 1.94 -23.12
C VAL A 424 2.75 2.94 -22.85
N ASN A 425 3.92 2.45 -22.47
CA ASN A 425 5.06 3.33 -22.23
C ASN A 425 6.38 2.71 -22.74
N PHE A 426 7.29 3.60 -23.10
CA PHE A 426 8.67 3.30 -23.46
C PHE A 426 9.59 4.20 -22.67
N TYR A 427 10.71 3.67 -22.19
CA TYR A 427 11.72 4.46 -21.49
C TYR A 427 13.13 4.05 -21.90
N SER A 428 14.03 5.02 -21.80
CA SER A 428 15.46 4.82 -21.97
C SER A 428 16.19 5.52 -20.84
N LYS A 429 17.02 4.79 -20.12
CA LYS A 429 17.85 5.29 -19.02
C LYS A 429 19.30 5.08 -19.37
N ALA A 430 20.14 6.07 -19.14
CA ALA A 430 21.57 5.96 -19.32
C ALA A 430 22.31 6.56 -18.13
N SER A 431 23.36 5.88 -17.69
CA SER A 431 24.28 6.38 -16.67
C SER A 431 25.69 6.13 -17.15
N GLN A 432 26.48 7.22 -17.25
CA GLN A 432 27.85 7.19 -17.76
C GLN A 432 28.82 7.76 -16.75
N GLN A 433 29.83 6.96 -16.35
CA GLN A 433 30.90 7.40 -15.47
C GLN A 433 32.02 8.06 -16.27
N LEU A 434 32.33 9.30 -15.96
CA LEU A 434 33.38 10.15 -16.57
C LEU A 434 34.34 10.60 -15.46
N GLY A 435 35.32 9.78 -15.14
CA GLY A 435 36.21 10.01 -13.99
C GLY A 435 35.41 10.06 -12.67
N LYS A 436 35.41 11.23 -11.99
CA LYS A 436 34.65 11.46 -10.76
C LYS A 436 33.18 11.86 -11.01
N LEU A 437 32.80 12.16 -12.22
CA LEU A 437 31.45 12.56 -12.61
C LEU A 437 30.66 11.38 -13.15
N ASN A 438 29.46 11.15 -12.64
CA ASN A 438 28.46 10.29 -13.23
C ASN A 438 27.33 11.14 -13.81
N VAL A 439 27.04 10.97 -15.10
CA VAL A 439 25.95 11.65 -15.81
C VAL A 439 24.80 10.67 -15.95
N PHE A 440 23.60 11.09 -15.61
CA PHE A 440 22.37 10.30 -15.68
C PHE A 440 21.33 11.01 -16.55
N ALA A 441 20.68 10.25 -17.43
CA ALA A 441 19.52 10.69 -18.20
C ALA A 441 18.47 9.55 -18.23
N ASP A 442 17.20 9.93 -18.16
CA ASP A 442 16.07 9.01 -18.17
C ASP A 442 14.91 9.67 -18.92
N LEU A 443 14.49 9.09 -20.01
CA LEU A 443 13.42 9.58 -20.87
C LEU A 443 12.31 8.58 -20.91
N GLN A 444 11.08 9.00 -20.63
CA GLN A 444 9.88 8.15 -20.75
C GLN A 444 8.85 8.85 -21.63
N TYR A 445 8.26 8.08 -22.56
CA TYR A 445 7.06 8.47 -23.27
C TYR A 445 5.94 7.49 -22.90
N ARG A 446 4.79 8.02 -22.47
CA ARG A 446 3.64 7.23 -21.99
C ARG A 446 2.37 7.69 -22.68
N MET A 447 1.58 6.74 -23.14
CA MET A 447 0.24 6.95 -23.70
C MET A 447 -0.79 6.22 -22.86
N VAL A 448 -1.86 6.92 -22.51
CA VAL A 448 -2.98 6.37 -21.76
C VAL A 448 -4.27 6.63 -22.54
N PHE A 449 -5.03 5.57 -22.77
CA PHE A 449 -6.36 5.64 -23.35
C PHE A 449 -7.33 5.20 -22.25
N TYR A 450 -8.27 6.05 -21.89
CA TYR A 450 -9.24 5.76 -20.84
C TYR A 450 -10.65 5.98 -21.33
N GLN A 451 -11.49 4.96 -21.14
CA GLN A 451 -12.92 4.98 -21.44
C GLN A 451 -13.69 4.51 -20.21
N ALA A 452 -14.68 5.28 -19.79
CA ALA A 452 -15.54 4.93 -18.67
C ALA A 452 -16.92 5.56 -18.82
N ASN A 453 -17.93 4.94 -18.20
CA ASN A 453 -19.22 5.55 -17.96
C ASN A 453 -19.56 5.57 -16.46
N SER A 454 -20.46 6.43 -16.07
CA SER A 454 -20.95 6.53 -14.69
C SER A 454 -22.33 7.18 -14.68
N ILE A 455 -23.12 6.93 -13.63
CA ILE A 455 -24.35 7.68 -13.36
C ILE A 455 -24.10 9.14 -12.92
N LYS A 456 -22.85 9.46 -12.52
CA LYS A 456 -22.46 10.75 -11.95
C LYS A 456 -21.76 11.68 -12.95
N PHE A 457 -21.18 11.15 -14.01
CA PHE A 457 -20.52 11.93 -15.05
C PHE A 457 -20.84 11.36 -16.43
N ASN A 458 -20.71 12.22 -17.46
CA ASN A 458 -20.87 11.81 -18.86
C ASN A 458 -19.80 10.76 -19.24
N ASP A 459 -20.04 10.02 -20.31
CA ASP A 459 -19.10 9.06 -20.85
C ASP A 459 -17.73 9.72 -21.09
N VAL A 460 -16.68 9.09 -20.57
CA VAL A 460 -15.29 9.51 -20.72
C VAL A 460 -14.64 8.74 -21.87
N ASN A 461 -13.93 9.44 -22.73
CA ASN A 461 -13.11 8.85 -23.80
C ASN A 461 -11.85 9.72 -24.02
N ASP A 462 -10.90 9.60 -23.10
CA ASP A 462 -9.72 10.44 -23.05
C ASP A 462 -8.46 9.74 -23.52
N THR A 463 -7.59 10.53 -24.17
CA THR A 463 -6.25 10.10 -24.59
C THR A 463 -5.21 11.06 -24.07
N PHE A 464 -4.30 10.55 -23.24
CA PHE A 464 -3.19 11.30 -22.68
C PHE A 464 -1.87 10.86 -23.33
N ARG A 465 -0.99 11.83 -23.62
CA ARG A 465 0.36 11.61 -24.13
C ARG A 465 1.33 12.40 -23.27
N PHE A 466 2.20 11.70 -22.56
CA PHE A 466 3.10 12.28 -21.59
C PHE A 466 4.55 12.05 -21.99
N PHE A 467 5.36 13.12 -21.92
CA PHE A 467 6.80 13.04 -22.00
C PHE A 467 7.39 13.41 -20.64
N ASN A 468 8.13 12.49 -20.03
CA ASN A 468 8.66 12.55 -18.68
C ASN A 468 10.21 12.48 -18.71
N PRO A 469 10.90 13.56 -19.10
CA PRO A 469 12.36 13.61 -19.08
C PRO A 469 12.89 13.78 -17.67
N LYS A 470 14.04 13.16 -17.40
CA LYS A 470 14.77 13.28 -16.15
C LYS A 470 16.25 13.30 -16.45
N ALA A 471 17.00 14.10 -15.72
CA ALA A 471 18.45 14.19 -15.85
C ALA A 471 19.09 14.51 -14.50
N GLY A 472 20.35 14.15 -14.37
CA GLY A 472 21.09 14.51 -13.17
C GLY A 472 22.55 14.14 -13.26
N ILE A 473 23.31 14.62 -12.32
CA ILE A 473 24.73 14.39 -12.19
C ILE A 473 25.09 13.99 -10.76
N THR A 474 26.05 13.11 -10.60
CA THR A 474 26.66 12.78 -9.31
C THR A 474 28.15 13.00 -9.41
N TYR A 475 28.72 13.83 -8.54
CA TYR A 475 30.15 14.07 -8.44
C TYR A 475 30.72 13.40 -7.19
N THR A 476 31.65 12.48 -7.40
CA THR A 476 32.36 11.77 -6.33
C THR A 476 33.48 12.65 -5.80
N LEU A 477 33.32 13.18 -4.57
CA LEU A 477 34.32 14.01 -3.91
C LEU A 477 35.54 13.17 -3.49
N ASN A 478 35.25 12.03 -2.83
CA ASN A 478 36.20 11.03 -2.38
C ASN A 478 35.54 9.65 -2.26
N GLN A 479 36.24 8.63 -1.74
CA GLN A 479 35.71 7.26 -1.61
C GLN A 479 34.48 7.15 -0.70
N ALA A 480 34.24 8.12 0.19
CA ALA A 480 33.15 8.11 1.14
C ALA A 480 32.02 9.10 0.82
N SER A 481 32.28 10.10 -0.06
CA SER A 481 31.38 11.25 -0.22
C SER A 481 31.07 11.54 -1.67
N SER A 482 29.82 11.89 -1.96
CA SER A 482 29.38 12.43 -3.25
C SER A 482 28.32 13.52 -3.09
N ILE A 483 28.24 14.40 -4.05
CA ILE A 483 27.13 15.36 -4.22
C ILE A 483 26.41 15.04 -5.52
N TYR A 484 25.11 15.34 -5.56
CA TYR A 484 24.32 15.16 -6.77
C TYR A 484 23.32 16.28 -6.98
N GLY A 485 22.98 16.52 -8.24
CA GLY A 485 21.86 17.35 -8.65
C GLY A 485 20.96 16.56 -9.59
N TYR A 486 19.66 16.72 -9.44
CA TYR A 486 18.64 16.01 -10.22
C TYR A 486 17.52 16.95 -10.62
N PHE A 487 17.00 16.73 -11.81
CA PHE A 487 15.78 17.34 -12.32
C PHE A 487 14.92 16.28 -12.99
N GLY A 488 13.61 16.28 -12.71
CA GLY A 488 12.66 15.35 -13.32
C GLY A 488 11.30 15.99 -13.59
N ILE A 489 10.65 15.52 -14.65
CA ILE A 489 9.25 15.83 -14.95
C ILE A 489 8.44 14.52 -14.84
N ALA A 490 7.28 14.64 -14.21
CA ALA A 490 6.24 13.61 -14.23
C ALA A 490 4.89 14.23 -14.58
N ASN A 491 4.07 13.48 -15.30
CA ASN A 491 2.69 13.81 -15.61
C ASN A 491 1.78 12.67 -15.14
N LYS A 492 0.56 13.01 -14.73
CA LYS A 492 -0.42 12.06 -14.18
C LYS A 492 -1.80 12.39 -14.74
N GLU A 493 -2.47 11.39 -15.28
CA GLU A 493 -3.87 11.47 -15.71
C GLU A 493 -4.82 11.51 -14.50
N PRO A 494 -6.05 12.04 -14.67
CA PRO A 494 -7.10 11.97 -13.67
C PRO A 494 -7.46 10.51 -13.30
N ARG A 495 -7.97 10.32 -12.09
CA ARG A 495 -8.59 9.08 -11.62
C ARG A 495 -10.05 9.04 -12.07
N ARG A 496 -10.69 7.87 -11.95
CA ARG A 496 -12.13 7.73 -12.24
C ARG A 496 -12.95 8.76 -11.46
N ASP A 497 -12.74 8.85 -10.15
CA ASP A 497 -13.54 9.72 -9.28
C ASP A 497 -13.31 11.22 -9.53
N ASP A 498 -12.17 11.60 -10.12
CA ASP A 498 -11.89 13.01 -10.44
C ASP A 498 -12.85 13.55 -11.50
N TYR A 499 -13.41 12.70 -12.37
CA TYR A 499 -14.36 13.09 -13.40
C TYR A 499 -15.75 13.50 -12.85
N GLU A 500 -16.05 13.19 -11.58
CA GLU A 500 -17.26 13.66 -10.90
C GLU A 500 -17.28 15.20 -10.79
N SER A 501 -16.11 15.84 -10.78
CA SER A 501 -15.95 17.30 -10.72
C SER A 501 -16.04 18.00 -12.10
N GLY A 502 -16.29 17.25 -13.18
CA GLY A 502 -16.46 17.80 -14.54
C GLY A 502 -15.15 17.91 -15.31
N SER A 503 -14.77 19.15 -15.75
CA SER A 503 -13.60 19.34 -16.62
C SER A 503 -12.27 19.25 -15.85
N ILE A 504 -11.65 18.09 -15.90
CA ILE A 504 -10.41 17.79 -15.18
C ILE A 504 -9.20 17.80 -16.12
N LYS A 505 -8.12 18.42 -15.66
CA LYS A 505 -6.82 18.48 -16.39
C LYS A 505 -5.80 17.54 -15.76
N PRO A 506 -4.93 16.91 -16.56
CA PRO A 506 -3.83 16.12 -16.02
C PRO A 506 -2.88 16.98 -15.18
N GLU A 507 -2.36 16.37 -14.13
CA GLU A 507 -1.37 17.01 -13.24
C GLU A 507 0.02 16.95 -13.86
N ARG A 508 0.85 17.97 -13.57
CA ARG A 508 2.26 17.98 -13.94
C ARG A 508 3.14 18.38 -12.77
N LEU A 509 4.19 17.61 -12.53
CA LEU A 509 5.22 17.85 -11.53
C LEU A 509 6.57 18.13 -12.17
N GLN A 510 7.28 19.16 -11.68
CA GLN A 510 8.69 19.42 -11.89
C GLN A 510 9.40 19.26 -10.55
N ASP A 511 10.37 18.36 -10.49
CA ASP A 511 11.11 18.00 -9.28
C ASP A 511 12.59 18.35 -9.43
N TYR A 512 13.09 19.16 -8.50
CA TYR A 512 14.48 19.61 -8.43
C TYR A 512 15.07 19.11 -7.12
N GLU A 513 16.17 18.37 -7.19
CA GLU A 513 16.83 17.85 -6.00
C GLU A 513 18.33 18.18 -6.00
N LEU A 514 18.86 18.49 -4.83
CA LEU A 514 20.28 18.64 -4.56
C LEU A 514 20.63 17.84 -3.31
N GLY A 515 21.59 16.92 -3.44
CA GLY A 515 21.89 16.06 -2.32
C GLY A 515 23.38 15.82 -2.07
N TYR A 516 23.66 15.40 -0.84
CA TYR A 516 24.95 14.95 -0.36
C TYR A 516 24.82 13.57 0.22
N LYS A 517 25.69 12.65 -0.19
CA LYS A 517 25.77 11.28 0.32
C LYS A 517 27.14 11.06 0.95
N PHE A 518 27.16 10.56 2.19
CA PHE A 518 28.36 10.12 2.89
C PHE A 518 28.18 8.70 3.41
N LYS A 519 29.16 7.83 3.20
CA LYS A 519 29.13 6.45 3.70
C LYS A 519 30.53 5.96 3.98
N ASN A 520 30.74 5.51 5.23
CA ASN A 520 31.93 4.80 5.64
C ASN A 520 31.55 3.51 6.42
N LYS A 521 32.51 2.84 7.05
CA LYS A 521 32.25 1.58 7.79
C LYS A 521 31.35 1.74 9.02
N LYS A 522 31.21 2.95 9.59
CA LYS A 522 30.47 3.20 10.83
C LYS A 522 29.25 4.10 10.63
N THR A 523 29.26 4.92 9.60
CA THR A 523 28.27 5.99 9.42
C THR A 523 27.84 6.07 7.98
N SER A 524 26.53 6.20 7.75
CA SER A 524 25.96 6.73 6.52
C SER A 524 25.14 7.98 6.82
N LEU A 525 25.19 8.96 5.92
CA LEU A 525 24.43 10.19 6.00
C LEU A 525 23.99 10.57 4.59
N ASN A 526 22.70 10.80 4.41
CA ASN A 526 22.11 11.35 3.19
C ASN A 526 21.42 12.66 3.56
N ILE A 527 21.73 13.73 2.87
CA ILE A 527 21.06 15.02 2.97
C ILE A 527 20.52 15.33 1.59
N ASN A 528 19.24 15.69 1.49
CA ASN A 528 18.59 16.04 0.24
C ASN A 528 17.73 17.28 0.42
N ALA A 529 17.97 18.31 -0.39
CA ALA A 529 17.08 19.44 -0.57
C ALA A 529 16.22 19.19 -1.81
N PHE A 530 14.92 19.41 -1.70
CA PHE A 530 13.98 19.21 -2.80
C PHE A 530 13.07 20.41 -3.01
N TYR A 531 12.68 20.64 -4.28
CA TYR A 531 11.66 21.60 -4.67
C TYR A 531 10.77 20.96 -5.75
N MET A 532 9.55 20.60 -5.36
CA MET A 532 8.54 19.95 -6.19
C MET A 532 7.48 20.99 -6.58
N ARG A 533 7.45 21.39 -7.84
CA ARG A 533 6.51 22.37 -8.38
C ARG A 533 5.42 21.68 -9.18
N TYR A 534 4.17 21.91 -8.79
CA TYR A 534 2.99 21.32 -9.42
C TYR A 534 2.26 22.36 -10.29
N LYS A 535 1.68 21.86 -11.38
CA LYS A 535 0.70 22.57 -12.20
C LYS A 535 -0.54 21.68 -12.33
N ASN A 536 -1.70 22.28 -12.11
CA ASN A 536 -3.00 21.60 -12.11
C ASN A 536 -3.05 20.45 -11.09
N GLN A 537 -2.45 20.63 -9.90
CA GLN A 537 -2.55 19.60 -8.86
C GLN A 537 -4.01 19.42 -8.49
N LEU A 538 -4.46 18.16 -8.41
CA LEU A 538 -5.77 17.81 -7.89
C LEU A 538 -5.73 17.85 -6.36
N VAL A 539 -6.60 18.65 -5.76
CA VAL A 539 -6.72 18.83 -4.31
C VAL A 539 -8.18 18.64 -3.89
N ALA A 540 -8.40 18.18 -2.66
CA ALA A 540 -9.75 18.05 -2.11
C ALA A 540 -10.41 19.44 -2.04
N THR A 541 -11.63 19.54 -2.59
CA THR A 541 -12.44 20.77 -2.62
C THR A 541 -13.09 21.06 -1.28
N GLY A 542 -13.29 20.07 -0.44
CA GLY A 542 -14.15 20.06 0.71
C GLY A 542 -15.49 19.35 0.46
N ALA A 543 -15.91 19.14 -0.79
CA ALA A 543 -17.08 18.34 -1.09
C ALA A 543 -16.80 16.84 -0.88
N LEU A 544 -17.82 16.10 -0.45
CA LEU A 544 -17.82 14.65 -0.33
C LEU A 544 -18.79 14.06 -1.36
N ASN A 545 -18.45 12.88 -1.89
CA ASN A 545 -19.37 12.13 -2.74
C ASN A 545 -20.33 11.26 -1.90
N ASP A 546 -21.21 10.49 -2.55
CA ASP A 546 -22.25 9.64 -1.94
C ASP A 546 -21.74 8.52 -1.01
N VAL A 547 -20.44 8.28 -0.99
CA VAL A 547 -19.79 7.33 -0.08
C VAL A 547 -18.84 8.02 0.92
N GLY A 548 -18.92 9.36 1.03
CA GLY A 548 -18.10 10.14 1.93
C GLY A 548 -16.64 10.32 1.49
N SER A 549 -16.32 10.01 0.22
CA SER A 549 -14.97 10.23 -0.31
C SER A 549 -14.79 11.67 -0.80
N PRO A 550 -13.61 12.30 -0.57
CA PRO A 550 -13.36 13.67 -1.02
C PRO A 550 -13.44 13.83 -2.53
N VAL A 551 -14.12 14.88 -2.99
CA VAL A 551 -14.14 15.34 -4.38
C VAL A 551 -12.92 16.21 -4.65
N PHE A 552 -12.30 16.08 -5.82
CA PHE A 552 -11.06 16.76 -6.17
C PHE A 552 -11.22 17.67 -7.38
N GLU A 553 -10.53 18.81 -7.33
CA GLU A 553 -10.42 19.76 -8.45
C GLU A 553 -8.98 20.24 -8.66
N ASN A 554 -8.71 20.82 -9.83
CA ASN A 554 -7.37 21.35 -10.13
C ASN A 554 -7.13 22.67 -9.42
N SER A 555 -6.22 22.70 -8.43
CA SER A 555 -5.87 23.90 -7.65
C SER A 555 -5.00 24.94 -8.39
N GLY A 556 -4.67 24.74 -9.67
CA GLY A 556 -3.79 25.62 -10.40
C GLY A 556 -2.30 25.34 -10.12
N LYS A 557 -1.63 26.14 -9.32
CA LYS A 557 -0.21 26.02 -9.00
C LYS A 557 0.00 25.72 -7.53
N SER A 558 0.92 24.82 -7.21
CA SER A 558 1.34 24.52 -5.83
C SER A 558 2.80 24.09 -5.79
N TYR A 559 3.38 23.99 -4.59
CA TYR A 559 4.73 23.49 -4.43
C TYR A 559 4.91 22.79 -3.07
N ARG A 560 5.89 21.88 -3.04
CA ARG A 560 6.49 21.33 -1.83
C ARG A 560 7.99 21.59 -1.90
N ALA A 561 8.56 22.14 -0.83
CA ALA A 561 9.99 22.39 -0.73
C ALA A 561 10.49 21.99 0.63
N GLY A 562 11.67 21.37 0.72
CA GLY A 562 12.16 20.94 2.01
C GLY A 562 13.57 20.35 1.98
N ILE A 563 14.00 19.94 3.17
CA ILE A 563 15.26 19.24 3.40
C ILE A 563 14.96 17.93 4.13
N GLU A 564 15.54 16.84 3.64
CA GLU A 564 15.54 15.53 4.26
C GLU A 564 16.95 15.18 4.72
N ILE A 565 17.07 14.71 5.95
CA ILE A 565 18.32 14.18 6.53
C ILE A 565 18.04 12.76 6.98
N GLU A 566 18.83 11.81 6.52
CA GLU A 566 18.74 10.39 6.89
C GLU A 566 20.12 9.87 7.26
N GLY A 567 20.23 9.25 8.43
CA GLY A 567 21.49 8.73 8.94
C GLY A 567 21.40 7.29 9.42
N ALA A 568 22.54 6.61 9.41
CA ALA A 568 22.74 5.38 10.19
C ALA A 568 24.14 5.44 10.81
N ILE A 569 24.21 5.36 12.14
CA ILE A 569 25.42 5.58 12.91
C ILE A 569 25.63 4.38 13.84
N LYS A 570 26.72 3.64 13.64
CA LYS A 570 27.17 2.62 14.57
C LYS A 570 27.96 3.29 15.70
N ILE A 571 27.28 3.66 16.79
CA ILE A 571 27.86 4.36 17.95
C ILE A 571 28.96 3.47 18.59
N ILE A 572 28.61 2.22 18.87
CA ILE A 572 29.52 1.15 19.27
C ILE A 572 29.14 -0.12 18.50
N PRO A 573 29.93 -1.20 18.48
CA PRO A 573 29.62 -2.42 17.72
C PRO A 573 28.25 -3.01 17.99
N LYS A 574 27.65 -2.77 19.16
CA LYS A 574 26.38 -3.31 19.61
C LYS A 574 25.22 -2.31 19.54
N VAL A 575 25.47 -1.04 19.22
CA VAL A 575 24.45 0.03 19.20
C VAL A 575 24.45 0.76 17.87
N MET A 576 23.31 0.73 17.20
CA MET A 576 23.06 1.47 15.95
C MET A 576 21.94 2.49 16.15
N LEU A 577 22.17 3.71 15.72
CA LEU A 577 21.20 4.81 15.68
C LEU A 577 20.87 5.12 14.23
N GLN A 578 19.59 5.17 13.88
CA GLN A 578 19.08 5.47 12.52
C GLN A 578 18.07 6.62 12.57
N PRO A 579 18.55 7.87 12.72
CA PRO A 579 17.69 9.05 12.74
C PRO A 579 17.34 9.48 11.33
N ASN A 580 16.15 10.09 11.20
CA ASN A 580 15.80 10.89 10.04
C ASN A 580 14.95 12.10 10.44
N LEU A 581 15.06 13.16 9.62
CA LEU A 581 14.36 14.42 9.79
C LEU A 581 13.94 14.92 8.41
N THR A 582 12.69 15.36 8.30
CA THR A 582 12.18 16.13 7.16
C THR A 582 11.64 17.44 7.66
N LEU A 583 12.13 18.54 7.08
CA LEU A 583 11.57 19.88 7.24
C LEU A 583 11.08 20.36 5.88
N SER A 584 9.81 20.80 5.81
CA SER A 584 9.22 21.21 4.53
C SER A 584 8.23 22.36 4.67
N THR A 585 7.99 23.02 3.56
CA THR A 585 6.86 23.95 3.37
C THR A 585 6.08 23.51 2.14
N ASN A 586 4.76 23.45 2.28
CA ASN A 586 3.86 22.84 1.30
C ASN A 586 2.68 23.80 1.08
N LYS A 587 2.63 24.47 -0.09
CA LYS A 587 1.68 25.56 -0.32
C LYS A 587 0.96 25.45 -1.67
N ASN A 588 -0.35 25.67 -1.66
CA ASN A 588 -1.11 26.12 -2.81
C ASN A 588 -0.74 27.60 -3.08
N LYS A 589 -0.82 28.06 -4.32
CA LYS A 589 -0.60 29.46 -4.71
C LYS A 589 -1.87 30.03 -5.31
N ASP A 590 -2.22 31.25 -4.86
CA ASP A 590 -3.42 31.96 -5.33
C ASP A 590 -4.64 31.04 -5.29
N PHE A 591 -4.90 30.44 -4.10
CA PHE A 591 -5.96 29.46 -3.92
C PHE A 591 -7.31 30.17 -3.82
N TYR A 592 -8.25 29.81 -4.69
CA TYR A 592 -9.61 30.35 -4.70
C TYR A 592 -10.55 29.38 -4.00
N PHE A 593 -11.44 29.94 -3.17
CA PHE A 593 -12.48 29.18 -2.47
C PHE A 593 -13.76 30.02 -2.43
N GLU A 594 -14.90 29.38 -2.68
CA GLU A 594 -16.21 30.01 -2.53
C GLU A 594 -16.71 29.84 -1.11
N ARG A 595 -16.83 30.95 -0.38
CA ARG A 595 -17.40 31.00 0.96
C ARG A 595 -18.62 31.90 0.95
N ASP A 596 -19.73 31.40 1.50
CA ASP A 596 -21.01 32.12 1.60
C ASP A 596 -21.48 32.68 0.21
N GLY A 597 -21.29 31.88 -0.83
CA GLY A 597 -21.60 32.26 -2.21
C GLY A 597 -20.63 33.26 -2.86
N VAL A 598 -19.53 33.62 -2.18
CA VAL A 598 -18.53 34.59 -2.68
C VAL A 598 -17.19 33.90 -2.96
N LEU A 599 -16.78 33.87 -4.23
CA LEU A 599 -15.47 33.34 -4.62
C LEU A 599 -14.35 34.31 -4.19
N THR A 600 -13.49 33.88 -3.28
CA THR A 600 -12.42 34.68 -2.68
C THR A 600 -11.06 34.05 -2.93
N ASN A 601 -10.04 34.88 -3.24
CA ASN A 601 -8.65 34.46 -3.28
C ASN A 601 -8.07 34.44 -1.86
N LEU A 602 -7.76 33.26 -1.34
CA LEU A 602 -7.16 33.06 -0.02
C LEU A 602 -5.62 33.21 -0.02
N GLY A 603 -5.03 33.50 -1.18
CA GLY A 603 -3.55 33.59 -1.33
C GLY A 603 -2.87 32.23 -1.24
N ASN A 604 -1.80 32.15 -0.46
CA ASN A 604 -1.01 30.93 -0.32
C ASN A 604 -1.49 30.12 0.90
N THR A 605 -2.26 29.07 0.66
CA THR A 605 -2.76 28.14 1.70
C THR A 605 -1.86 26.92 1.86
N ASN A 606 -2.01 26.19 2.99
CA ASN A 606 -1.32 24.93 3.18
C ASN A 606 -1.95 23.81 2.32
N ILE A 607 -1.11 22.94 1.77
CA ILE A 607 -1.61 21.74 1.10
C ILE A 607 -2.03 20.74 2.18
N ALA A 608 -3.23 20.18 2.05
CA ALA A 608 -3.77 19.19 2.98
C ALA A 608 -2.81 18.02 3.20
N TYR A 609 -2.81 17.47 4.42
CA TYR A 609 -2.03 16.30 4.87
C TYR A 609 -0.51 16.42 4.61
N SER A 610 0.01 17.63 4.67
CA SER A 610 1.42 17.93 4.39
C SER A 610 2.07 18.58 5.61
N PRO A 611 2.51 17.79 6.62
CA PRO A 611 3.14 18.34 7.82
C PRO A 611 4.47 19.00 7.47
N ASN A 612 4.80 20.09 8.18
CA ASN A 612 6.05 20.82 7.96
C ASN A 612 7.27 20.11 8.56
N MET A 613 7.07 19.21 9.53
CA MET A 613 8.13 18.45 10.16
C MET A 613 7.72 17.00 10.38
N VAL A 614 8.62 16.08 9.98
CA VAL A 614 8.49 14.65 10.26
C VAL A 614 9.84 14.13 10.75
N ILE A 615 9.86 13.47 11.92
CA ILE A 615 11.05 12.85 12.49
C ILE A 615 10.81 11.36 12.64
N GLY A 616 11.81 10.55 12.31
CA GLY A 616 11.85 9.12 12.58
C GLY A 616 13.18 8.74 13.22
N ASN A 617 13.16 7.77 14.10
CA ASN A 617 14.39 7.24 14.69
C ASN A 617 14.24 5.75 15.01
N ALA A 618 15.31 4.99 14.83
CA ALA A 618 15.44 3.64 15.34
C ALA A 618 16.77 3.52 16.11
N LEU A 619 16.69 3.31 17.43
CA LEU A 619 17.83 3.00 18.29
C LEU A 619 17.83 1.50 18.54
N THR A 620 18.81 0.79 17.96
CA THR A 620 18.91 -0.67 18.04
C THR A 620 20.10 -1.06 18.91
N TYR A 621 19.85 -1.91 19.91
CA TYR A 621 20.86 -2.51 20.78
C TYR A 621 20.89 -4.02 20.59
N SER A 622 22.05 -4.56 20.22
CA SER A 622 22.28 -6.00 20.03
C SER A 622 23.40 -6.47 20.97
N PRO A 623 23.06 -6.78 22.25
CA PRO A 623 24.06 -7.20 23.24
C PRO A 623 24.81 -8.47 22.83
N ILE A 624 24.09 -9.38 22.19
CA ILE A 624 24.60 -10.61 21.57
C ILE A 624 23.99 -10.77 20.18
N ASN A 625 24.57 -11.60 19.33
CA ASN A 625 24.12 -11.77 17.93
C ASN A 625 22.71 -12.34 17.79
N THR A 626 22.17 -12.94 18.84
CA THR A 626 20.84 -13.57 18.87
C THR A 626 19.77 -12.71 19.55
N LEU A 627 20.11 -11.58 20.15
CA LEU A 627 19.18 -10.68 20.83
C LEU A 627 19.28 -9.28 20.24
N GLN A 628 18.15 -8.75 19.81
CA GLN A 628 18.00 -7.37 19.33
C GLN A 628 16.88 -6.68 20.10
N ILE A 629 17.14 -5.48 20.58
CA ILE A 629 16.19 -4.58 21.22
C ILE A 629 16.22 -3.28 20.42
N ALA A 630 15.06 -2.81 19.95
CA ALA A 630 14.96 -1.57 19.19
C ALA A 630 13.87 -0.67 19.77
N LEU A 631 14.23 0.58 20.05
CA LEU A 631 13.30 1.67 20.33
C LEU A 631 13.11 2.47 19.05
N LEU A 632 11.86 2.53 18.60
CA LEU A 632 11.44 3.21 17.39
C LEU A 632 10.64 4.44 17.80
N THR A 633 10.98 5.62 17.31
CA THR A 633 10.26 6.85 17.65
C THR A 633 9.85 7.59 16.37
N LYS A 634 8.63 8.10 16.36
CA LYS A 634 8.06 8.88 15.28
C LYS A 634 7.46 10.17 15.83
N TYR A 635 7.78 11.29 15.20
CA TYR A 635 7.11 12.57 15.37
C TYR A 635 6.54 13.03 14.03
N VAL A 636 5.30 13.48 14.04
CA VAL A 636 4.63 14.13 12.91
C VAL A 636 4.10 15.46 13.39
N GLY A 637 4.53 16.53 12.74
CA GLY A 637 4.09 17.88 13.04
C GLY A 637 2.64 18.13 12.64
N LYS A 638 2.08 19.21 13.16
CA LYS A 638 0.74 19.70 12.81
C LYS A 638 0.51 19.74 11.31
N GLN A 639 -0.68 19.35 10.86
CA GLN A 639 -1.09 19.37 9.45
C GLN A 639 -2.57 19.77 9.32
N TYR A 640 -2.97 20.23 8.13
CA TYR A 640 -4.35 20.54 7.82
C TYR A 640 -4.99 19.39 7.03
N MET A 641 -6.26 19.12 7.26
CA MET A 641 -7.05 18.14 6.48
C MET A 641 -7.68 18.79 5.24
N GLY A 642 -7.86 20.12 5.25
CA GLY A 642 -8.36 20.93 4.12
C GLY A 642 -7.29 21.83 3.52
N ASN A 643 -7.64 22.48 2.41
CA ASN A 643 -6.74 23.37 1.65
C ASN A 643 -7.03 24.87 1.86
N ILE A 644 -7.92 25.23 2.80
CA ILE A 644 -8.37 26.61 3.07
C ILE A 644 -7.85 27.17 4.40
N ASP A 645 -6.93 26.46 5.05
CA ASP A 645 -6.33 26.81 6.36
C ASP A 645 -7.36 26.99 7.49
N ALA A 646 -8.52 26.31 7.43
CA ALA A 646 -9.53 26.34 8.46
C ALA A 646 -8.99 25.72 9.77
N GLU A 647 -9.25 26.38 10.93
CA GLU A 647 -8.79 25.88 12.23
C GLU A 647 -9.38 24.50 12.55
N LYS A 648 -10.65 24.26 12.23
CA LYS A 648 -11.31 22.95 12.39
C LYS A 648 -10.60 21.82 11.64
N SER A 649 -9.91 22.15 10.53
CA SER A 649 -9.21 21.17 9.71
C SER A 649 -7.83 20.76 10.25
N ILE A 650 -7.42 21.22 11.43
CA ILE A 650 -6.11 20.94 12.01
C ILE A 650 -6.10 19.56 12.66
N LEU A 651 -5.17 18.70 12.18
CA LEU A 651 -4.70 17.53 12.94
C LEU A 651 -3.51 17.97 13.79
N PRO A 652 -3.57 17.79 15.13
CA PRO A 652 -2.47 18.11 16.03
C PRO A 652 -1.20 17.32 15.72
N ASP A 653 -0.06 17.80 16.19
CA ASP A 653 1.18 17.04 16.17
C ASP A 653 1.14 15.88 17.18
N TYR A 654 1.88 14.83 16.87
CA TYR A 654 1.99 13.69 17.77
C TYR A 654 3.38 13.05 17.75
N THR A 655 3.71 12.40 18.87
CA THR A 655 4.90 11.56 19.03
C THR A 655 4.50 10.20 19.52
N THR A 656 4.94 9.14 18.83
CA THR A 656 4.78 7.76 19.26
C THR A 656 6.12 7.06 19.36
N SER A 657 6.23 6.09 20.28
CA SER A 657 7.42 5.24 20.39
C SER A 657 7.01 3.80 20.56
N ASP A 658 7.70 2.91 19.83
CA ASP A 658 7.48 1.46 19.89
C ASP A 658 8.74 0.76 20.40
N LEU A 659 8.57 -0.27 21.22
CA LEU A 659 9.64 -1.14 21.68
C LEU A 659 9.53 -2.51 21.01
N ASN A 660 10.57 -2.89 20.25
CA ASN A 660 10.64 -4.19 19.60
C ASN A 660 11.80 -5.02 20.20
N ILE A 661 11.50 -6.27 20.56
CA ILE A 661 12.47 -7.21 21.13
C ILE A 661 12.43 -8.49 20.30
N ASN A 662 13.61 -8.95 19.85
CA ASN A 662 13.74 -10.18 19.08
C ASN A 662 14.86 -11.04 19.65
N TYR A 663 14.54 -12.32 19.90
CA TYR A 663 15.49 -13.29 20.40
C TYR A 663 15.46 -14.56 19.56
N GLU A 664 16.60 -14.95 18.97
CA GLU A 664 16.77 -16.18 18.22
C GLU A 664 17.44 -17.24 19.08
N TRP A 665 16.69 -18.28 19.41
CA TRP A 665 17.21 -19.47 20.09
C TRP A 665 17.64 -20.51 19.04
N LYS A 666 18.95 -20.70 18.88
CA LYS A 666 19.54 -21.70 17.99
C LYS A 666 19.52 -23.08 18.64
N ILE A 667 18.89 -24.06 18.02
CA ILE A 667 18.72 -25.44 18.56
C ILE A 667 19.62 -26.41 17.79
N ASN A 668 19.67 -26.31 16.46
CA ASN A 668 20.50 -27.13 15.55
C ASN A 668 20.25 -28.65 15.62
N LYS A 669 19.04 -29.07 16.05
CA LYS A 669 18.59 -30.49 16.07
C LYS A 669 17.15 -30.57 15.60
N GLY A 670 16.92 -30.92 14.30
CA GLY A 670 15.59 -30.99 13.68
C GLY A 670 14.98 -29.60 13.41
N ILE A 671 15.01 -28.71 14.40
CA ILE A 671 14.66 -27.29 14.28
C ILE A 671 15.99 -26.51 14.24
N LYS A 672 16.19 -25.65 13.25
CA LYS A 672 17.37 -24.76 13.15
C LYS A 672 17.36 -23.71 14.26
N SER A 673 16.26 -23.01 14.38
CA SER A 673 16.09 -21.99 15.42
C SER A 673 14.60 -21.69 15.69
N ILE A 674 14.35 -21.10 16.86
CA ILE A 674 13.09 -20.48 17.24
C ILE A 674 13.34 -18.99 17.42
N VAL A 675 12.61 -18.15 16.72
CA VAL A 675 12.68 -16.69 16.88
C VAL A 675 11.45 -16.24 17.66
N PHE A 676 11.71 -15.60 18.81
CA PHE A 676 10.69 -14.92 19.61
C PHE A 676 10.74 -13.42 19.27
N SER A 677 9.60 -12.83 18.99
CA SER A 677 9.45 -11.41 18.67
C SER A 677 8.38 -10.79 19.55
N GLY A 678 8.68 -9.66 20.16
CA GLY A 678 7.75 -8.83 20.92
C GLY A 678 7.76 -7.42 20.35
N LEU A 679 6.59 -6.82 20.21
CA LEU A 679 6.40 -5.45 19.80
C LEU A 679 5.38 -4.82 20.73
N ILE A 680 5.76 -3.75 21.42
CA ILE A 680 4.87 -2.90 22.20
C ILE A 680 4.78 -1.58 21.44
N ASN A 681 3.62 -1.32 20.84
CA ASN A 681 3.35 -0.09 20.13
C ASN A 681 2.93 1.00 21.12
N ASN A 682 3.29 2.24 20.81
CA ASN A 682 2.89 3.43 21.57
C ASN A 682 3.13 3.28 23.08
N ILE A 683 4.36 2.97 23.47
CA ILE A 683 4.75 2.61 24.87
C ILE A 683 4.44 3.73 25.90
N PHE A 684 4.25 4.98 25.44
CA PHE A 684 3.89 6.12 26.27
C PHE A 684 2.39 6.40 26.28
N ASP A 685 1.58 5.51 25.73
CA ASP A 685 0.12 5.58 25.66
C ASP A 685 -0.40 6.94 25.14
N ARG A 686 0.24 7.49 24.12
CA ARG A 686 -0.13 8.78 23.54
C ARG A 686 -1.45 8.67 22.79
N THR A 687 -2.39 9.51 23.13
CA THR A 687 -3.64 9.72 22.38
C THR A 687 -3.35 10.57 21.15
N TYR A 688 -3.74 10.11 19.94
CA TYR A 688 -3.49 10.84 18.70
C TYR A 688 -4.37 10.38 17.54
N GLU A 689 -4.50 11.25 16.55
CA GLU A 689 -5.12 11.02 15.25
C GLU A 689 -4.08 11.20 14.15
N SER A 690 -3.83 10.16 13.35
CA SER A 690 -2.87 10.24 12.24
C SER A 690 -3.53 10.70 10.93
N ASN A 691 -4.86 10.70 10.87
CA ASN A 691 -5.68 11.05 9.73
C ASN A 691 -7.04 11.58 10.18
N GLY A 692 -7.75 12.20 9.27
CA GLY A 692 -9.12 12.66 9.37
C GLY A 692 -9.58 13.14 8.01
N TYR A 693 -10.72 13.78 7.94
CA TYR A 693 -11.20 14.50 6.77
C TYR A 693 -11.85 15.82 7.17
N PHE A 694 -11.90 16.74 6.24
CA PHE A 694 -12.52 18.05 6.37
C PHE A 694 -13.42 18.24 5.15
N TYR A 695 -14.65 18.69 5.40
CA TYR A 695 -15.60 18.99 4.34
C TYR A 695 -16.29 20.31 4.57
N THR A 696 -16.83 20.84 3.48
CA THR A 696 -17.67 22.05 3.48
C THR A 696 -18.88 21.80 2.59
N TYR A 697 -20.02 22.38 2.98
CA TYR A 697 -21.22 22.44 2.13
C TYR A 697 -21.90 23.79 2.30
N ASN A 698 -22.66 24.18 1.30
CA ASN A 698 -23.43 25.40 1.32
C ASN A 698 -24.84 25.10 1.86
N ASP A 699 -25.14 25.68 3.02
CA ASP A 699 -26.48 25.70 3.60
C ASP A 699 -27.25 26.90 3.00
N ASN A 700 -28.27 26.62 2.21
CA ASN A 700 -29.15 27.60 1.58
C ASN A 700 -30.63 27.38 1.96
N TRP A 701 -30.91 26.55 2.97
CA TRP A 701 -32.27 26.18 3.40
C TRP A 701 -32.58 26.52 4.84
N SER A 702 -31.62 26.73 5.75
CA SER A 702 -31.87 27.03 7.15
C SER A 702 -31.96 28.53 7.47
N GLY A 703 -31.68 29.43 6.48
CA GLY A 703 -31.75 30.88 6.66
C GLY A 703 -31.73 31.68 5.34
N PRO A 704 -31.88 33.01 5.40
CA PRO A 704 -31.78 33.86 4.23
C PRO A 704 -30.31 33.98 3.81
N GLY A 705 -29.99 33.49 2.60
CA GLY A 705 -28.64 33.53 2.03
C GLY A 705 -27.94 32.15 2.00
N ILE A 706 -26.71 32.15 1.57
CA ILE A 706 -25.84 30.95 1.53
C ILE A 706 -24.89 31.06 2.71
N SER A 707 -24.82 30.01 3.53
CA SER A 707 -23.81 29.88 4.59
C SER A 707 -22.96 28.65 4.34
N THR A 708 -21.65 28.81 4.33
CA THR A 708 -20.71 27.68 4.20
C THR A 708 -20.49 27.03 5.56
N ILE A 709 -20.95 25.80 5.70
CA ILE A 709 -20.80 24.98 6.90
C ILE A 709 -19.52 24.14 6.78
N GLU A 710 -18.75 24.06 7.86
CA GLU A 710 -17.52 23.27 7.96
C GLU A 710 -17.73 22.06 8.87
N GLY A 711 -17.38 20.86 8.39
CA GLY A 711 -17.40 19.62 9.13
C GLY A 711 -16.05 18.91 9.13
N VAL A 712 -15.81 18.07 10.13
CA VAL A 712 -14.59 17.28 10.30
C VAL A 712 -14.91 15.88 10.79
N GLY A 713 -14.07 14.92 10.43
CA GLY A 713 -14.06 13.60 11.04
C GLY A 713 -12.62 13.15 11.27
N PHE A 714 -12.41 12.35 12.30
CA PHE A 714 -11.10 11.93 12.77
C PHE A 714 -10.99 10.41 12.76
N TYR A 715 -9.78 9.88 12.53
CA TYR A 715 -9.46 8.45 12.65
C TYR A 715 -8.55 8.22 13.85
N PRO A 716 -9.12 7.95 15.05
CA PRO A 716 -8.36 7.73 16.26
C PRO A 716 -7.46 6.49 16.13
N GLN A 717 -6.26 6.60 16.64
CA GLN A 717 -5.30 5.48 16.67
C GLN A 717 -5.21 4.92 18.10
N ALA A 718 -4.87 3.62 18.17
CA ALA A 718 -4.77 2.90 19.42
C ALA A 718 -3.71 3.49 20.35
N GLY A 719 -4.01 3.49 21.65
CA GLY A 719 -3.06 3.72 22.73
C GLY A 719 -2.03 2.57 22.80
N ILE A 720 -1.46 2.33 23.99
CA ILE A 720 -0.52 1.26 24.20
C ILE A 720 -1.15 -0.10 23.85
N ASN A 721 -0.47 -0.86 23.00
CA ASN A 721 -0.89 -2.19 22.59
C ASN A 721 0.32 -3.06 22.26
N PHE A 722 0.13 -4.39 22.14
CA PHE A 722 1.24 -5.29 21.91
C PHE A 722 0.93 -6.37 20.87
N LEU A 723 2.02 -6.87 20.28
CA LEU A 723 2.05 -8.08 19.45
C LEU A 723 3.22 -8.96 19.91
N ALA A 724 2.99 -10.26 20.03
CA ALA A 724 4.01 -11.23 20.37
C ALA A 724 3.99 -12.38 19.36
N GLY A 725 5.16 -12.82 18.90
CA GLY A 725 5.29 -13.84 17.88
C GLY A 725 6.36 -14.87 18.15
N MET A 726 6.17 -16.04 17.54
CA MET A 726 7.12 -17.14 17.53
C MET A 726 7.24 -17.67 16.11
N ASN A 727 8.45 -17.79 15.59
CA ASN A 727 8.75 -18.38 14.30
C ASN A 727 9.69 -19.56 14.45
N LEU A 728 9.21 -20.76 14.11
CA LEU A 728 9.95 -22.01 14.06
C LEU A 728 10.61 -22.14 12.68
N LYS A 729 11.92 -22.27 12.61
CA LYS A 729 12.70 -22.45 11.38
C LYS A 729 13.30 -23.86 11.31
N PHE A 730 13.05 -24.56 10.23
CA PHE A 730 13.52 -25.91 9.95
C PHE A 730 14.57 -25.95 8.84
#